data_90f97e40ca16d4b00f427246308c41c7
#
_entry.id   90f97e40ca16d4b00f427246308c41c7
#
_cell.length_a   1.000
_cell.length_b   1.000
_cell.length_c   1.000
_cell.angle_alpha   90.00
_cell.angle_beta   90.00
_cell.angle_gamma   90.00
#
_symmetry.space_group_name_H-M   'P 1'
#
loop_
_entity.id
_entity.type
_entity.pdbx_description
1 polymer ?
#
loop_
_entity_poly.entity_id
_entity_poly.type
_entity_poly.pdbx_seq_one_letter_code
_entity_poly.pdbx_strand_id
1 'polypeptide(L)'
;MAHRSNLTPQAWHKVVKLRADIRNEELSQKQFAADLYDVMMGKHPSVYHDPKEFFALTYPTTKLRDLARDVMRRLAGKSEKAVRQLHMTFGGGKTHSLITLVHLCQNPEALPEIPAVQQFKAHCEIPLPKARIAAVVFDNLDAENGMEVRDPAGNIARFKMPWSVLAWQLGGAAAMKLMKESGEERPDSPTTNVWTEILLLAKQEIPAILILFDEVLMFVRTMVDRDPAWVDRMSYFLHHLTQAVAKVPQCCLVASLLASKTEKMDELGRKISKALYDEFKRVADEGIQPVEQHDVPEILRRRLFELESYTDRTKWPEQVYATLNGIKSVDSQTAKNPAIEEKRFMDSYPFHPDLVNVLYGKWTGLEGFQQTRGILKTLASALRDAEQWQDTAPIIGTQVFLSAANTDGLSVATRELTTIAQLEQYEGRKQNWTAILEAELKHARQVQDDLGGLKHREIEQAVIATFLHSQPIGQRAATRELLMLLGGSAPDKIELEKGLLRWADRSWYLDDTFTNEREAGLPKVWRLGSKPNLRQMHHDARLHISQTVLEDVLENQVARANKLWEGAGGYGIKLHKLPNKPSEIEDDGEFHYAILKPKAASEVGKPSTEARRFLDETTGPDKPRANNRNALVLAVPSIEAMDIAREKVRDFLGWEKVRDMLKDRNDIDTARTAMLEASLRVAGNDMVSQIVMAYCIVVTVDKKNEVAAYRITVDNAPLFAKIVADKKVRIESTAVNAEALLPGGPYDLWEEGEKSRFVKDLVGAFAATAKLPKMLNRSAILETLLSGCESGDFVLRVTRSDKSARTFWKSRPDGHALAESSLEVLLSDAATLVDLDSALLAPGMLPGLWAGDSITLAQLETYFSGTHFVSVDKGGYSENLLIPAATPEAIKAALASAVKSSRLWLVNGIISVLGEDVPSGFLNEQAVILTPPAPIPTTDLLPASLEPAWKDGETTGHLIHAALSASKGEGKPLPWVIVKRALEDAFRIGLLERALDSSPWPCDLGGAGSLKI
;
A
#
# COMPACT_ATOMS: atom_id res chain seq x y z
N MET A 1 -38.41 -32.73 -17.02
CA MET A 1 -38.04 -31.29 -16.80
C MET A 1 -38.56 -30.32 -17.88
N ALA A 2 -39.49 -30.67 -18.75
CA ALA A 2 -39.81 -29.87 -19.93
C ALA A 2 -41.19 -29.18 -19.89
N HIS A 3 -41.89 -29.02 -18.77
CA HIS A 3 -43.24 -28.42 -18.73
C HIS A 3 -43.43 -27.30 -17.68
N ARG A 4 -42.35 -26.71 -17.15
CA ARG A 4 -42.45 -25.62 -16.11
C ARG A 4 -42.16 -24.21 -16.64
N SER A 5 -42.08 -23.96 -17.94
CA SER A 5 -41.58 -22.69 -18.51
C SER A 5 -42.62 -21.57 -18.69
N ASN A 6 -43.90 -21.78 -18.39
CA ASN A 6 -44.99 -20.82 -18.63
C ASN A 6 -45.83 -20.43 -17.39
N LEU A 7 -45.33 -20.64 -16.17
CA LEU A 7 -46.07 -20.28 -14.98
C LEU A 7 -45.68 -18.87 -14.51
N THR A 8 -46.64 -17.97 -14.48
CA THR A 8 -46.44 -16.62 -13.95
C THR A 8 -46.46 -16.68 -12.42
N PRO A 9 -45.36 -16.36 -11.72
CA PRO A 9 -45.34 -16.41 -10.27
C PRO A 9 -46.37 -15.47 -9.67
N GLN A 10 -47.02 -15.91 -8.60
CA GLN A 10 -47.98 -15.09 -7.87
C GLN A 10 -47.27 -14.29 -6.77
N ALA A 11 -47.79 -13.11 -6.44
CA ALA A 11 -47.31 -12.37 -5.27
C ALA A 11 -47.47 -13.20 -3.98
N TRP A 12 -46.54 -13.10 -3.06
CA TRP A 12 -46.50 -13.91 -1.84
C TRP A 12 -47.82 -13.85 -1.07
N HIS A 13 -48.49 -12.67 -0.96
CA HIS A 13 -49.73 -12.47 -0.23
C HIS A 13 -50.98 -13.12 -0.89
N LYS A 14 -50.83 -13.59 -2.13
CA LYS A 14 -51.87 -14.41 -2.81
C LYS A 14 -51.69 -15.90 -2.57
N VAL A 15 -50.51 -16.31 -2.09
CA VAL A 15 -50.18 -17.70 -1.76
C VAL A 15 -50.34 -17.96 -0.26
N VAL A 16 -49.86 -17.06 0.59
CA VAL A 16 -50.03 -17.13 2.06
C VAL A 16 -50.77 -15.87 2.52
N LYS A 17 -51.65 -16.03 3.52
CA LYS A 17 -52.50 -14.94 4.02
C LYS A 17 -52.07 -14.52 5.41
N LEU A 18 -51.90 -13.21 5.62
CA LEU A 18 -51.65 -12.69 6.95
C LEU A 18 -52.81 -12.96 7.89
N ARG A 19 -52.50 -13.25 9.15
CA ARG A 19 -53.52 -13.39 10.20
C ARG A 19 -54.28 -12.08 10.38
N ALA A 20 -55.56 -12.21 10.76
CA ALA A 20 -56.50 -11.09 10.91
C ALA A 20 -56.03 -10.08 11.96
N ASP A 21 -55.42 -10.52 13.05
CA ASP A 21 -54.87 -9.65 14.11
C ASP A 21 -53.67 -8.82 13.64
N ILE A 22 -52.89 -9.32 12.68
CA ILE A 22 -51.74 -8.58 12.08
C ILE A 22 -52.26 -7.58 11.02
N ARG A 23 -53.26 -7.97 10.27
CA ARG A 23 -53.74 -7.16 9.14
C ARG A 23 -54.59 -5.98 9.63
N ASN A 24 -55.45 -6.16 10.65
CA ASN A 24 -56.54 -5.24 10.99
C ASN A 24 -56.30 -4.46 12.30
N GLU A 25 -55.39 -4.86 13.16
CA GLU A 25 -55.16 -4.25 14.48
C GLU A 25 -53.88 -3.41 14.50
N GLU A 26 -53.81 -2.43 15.40
CA GLU A 26 -52.61 -1.72 15.74
C GLU A 26 -51.61 -2.67 16.39
N LEU A 27 -50.47 -2.92 15.75
CA LEU A 27 -49.45 -3.86 16.23
C LEU A 27 -48.82 -3.37 17.53
N SER A 28 -49.32 -3.85 18.64
CA SER A 28 -48.76 -3.55 19.97
C SER A 28 -47.59 -4.47 20.31
N GLN A 29 -46.65 -3.97 21.13
CA GLN A 29 -45.56 -4.83 21.64
C GLN A 29 -46.10 -6.02 22.46
N LYS A 30 -47.26 -5.85 23.10
CA LYS A 30 -47.89 -6.90 23.96
C LYS A 30 -48.34 -8.14 23.18
N GLN A 31 -48.69 -8.00 21.89
CA GLN A 31 -49.13 -9.16 21.06
C GLN A 31 -48.03 -10.19 20.84
N PHE A 32 -46.74 -9.73 20.84
CA PHE A 32 -45.60 -10.61 20.66
C PHE A 32 -44.81 -10.86 21.95
N ALA A 33 -45.27 -10.33 23.10
CA ALA A 33 -44.68 -10.49 24.40
C ALA A 33 -45.33 -11.62 25.18
N ALA A 34 -44.63 -12.72 25.39
CA ALA A 34 -45.01 -13.71 26.36
C ALA A 34 -44.74 -13.16 27.77
N ASP A 35 -45.72 -13.22 28.65
CA ASP A 35 -45.61 -12.80 30.04
C ASP A 35 -46.03 -13.97 30.95
N LEU A 36 -45.07 -14.57 31.66
CA LEU A 36 -45.30 -15.70 32.54
C LEU A 36 -46.12 -15.28 33.78
N TYR A 37 -45.91 -14.05 34.28
CA TYR A 37 -46.66 -13.54 35.44
C TYR A 37 -48.16 -13.40 35.15
N ASP A 38 -48.50 -12.80 34.01
CA ASP A 38 -49.89 -12.67 33.55
C ASP A 38 -50.53 -14.02 33.35
N VAL A 39 -49.82 -15.00 32.78
CA VAL A 39 -50.36 -16.39 32.65
C VAL A 39 -50.61 -17.02 34.02
N MET A 40 -49.71 -16.90 34.99
CA MET A 40 -49.86 -17.45 36.32
C MET A 40 -50.96 -16.77 37.15
N MET A 41 -51.16 -15.46 36.94
CA MET A 41 -52.17 -14.67 37.67
C MET A 41 -53.54 -14.66 37.01
N GLY A 42 -53.64 -15.13 35.75
CA GLY A 42 -54.87 -15.06 34.99
C GLY A 42 -55.29 -13.62 34.65
N LYS A 43 -54.36 -12.67 34.59
CA LYS A 43 -54.58 -11.26 34.25
C LYS A 43 -54.40 -11.06 32.76
N HIS A 44 -55.23 -10.19 32.17
CA HIS A 44 -55.11 -9.79 30.76
C HIS A 44 -55.19 -10.98 29.77
N PRO A 45 -56.41 -11.36 29.28
CA PRO A 45 -56.58 -12.42 28.30
C PRO A 45 -55.69 -12.17 27.07
N SER A 46 -54.85 -13.15 26.73
CA SER A 46 -53.95 -13.11 25.56
C SER A 46 -53.84 -14.52 24.99
N VAL A 47 -53.33 -14.63 23.79
CA VAL A 47 -53.03 -15.92 23.11
C VAL A 47 -52.14 -16.82 23.91
N TYR A 48 -51.54 -16.31 25.00
CA TYR A 48 -50.68 -17.12 25.90
C TYR A 48 -51.43 -17.79 27.04
N HIS A 49 -52.70 -17.46 27.33
CA HIS A 49 -53.48 -18.00 28.44
C HIS A 49 -54.24 -19.28 28.07
N ASP A 50 -54.85 -19.33 26.86
CA ASP A 50 -55.56 -20.51 26.42
C ASP A 50 -54.59 -21.51 25.78
N PRO A 51 -54.47 -22.74 26.32
CA PRO A 51 -53.61 -23.78 25.75
C PRO A 51 -53.86 -24.08 24.28
N LYS A 52 -55.13 -23.97 23.82
CA LYS A 52 -55.44 -24.19 22.41
C LYS A 52 -54.88 -23.14 21.51
N GLU A 53 -55.07 -21.87 21.83
CA GLU A 53 -54.51 -20.74 21.05
C GLU A 53 -52.97 -20.72 21.14
N PHE A 54 -52.43 -20.92 22.33
CA PHE A 54 -51.00 -20.97 22.56
C PHE A 54 -50.31 -22.03 21.72
N PHE A 55 -50.76 -23.29 21.78
CA PHE A 55 -50.11 -24.38 21.06
C PHE A 55 -50.36 -24.34 19.56
N ALA A 56 -51.51 -23.75 19.10
CA ALA A 56 -51.74 -23.49 17.69
C ALA A 56 -50.62 -22.60 17.08
N LEU A 57 -50.12 -21.63 17.84
CA LEU A 57 -49.04 -20.68 17.45
C LEU A 57 -47.63 -21.13 17.83
N THR A 58 -47.52 -22.24 18.57
CA THR A 58 -46.25 -22.75 19.03
C THR A 58 -45.66 -23.74 18.02
N TYR A 59 -44.42 -23.50 17.59
CA TYR A 59 -43.63 -24.47 16.86
C TYR A 59 -42.85 -25.33 17.87
N PRO A 60 -43.09 -26.65 17.95
CA PRO A 60 -42.36 -27.54 18.84
C PRO A 60 -40.96 -27.84 18.29
N THR A 61 -40.01 -26.92 18.47
CA THR A 61 -38.62 -27.12 18.06
C THR A 61 -38.04 -28.40 18.73
N THR A 62 -37.00 -28.96 18.13
CA THR A 62 -36.37 -30.17 18.69
C THR A 62 -35.87 -29.89 20.10
N LYS A 63 -35.23 -28.75 20.35
CA LYS A 63 -34.72 -28.37 21.68
C LYS A 63 -35.81 -28.10 22.69
N LEU A 64 -36.95 -27.52 22.28
CA LEU A 64 -38.09 -27.28 23.15
C LEU A 64 -38.77 -28.62 23.53
N ARG A 65 -38.87 -29.59 22.61
CA ARG A 65 -39.36 -30.94 22.88
C ARG A 65 -38.41 -31.70 23.80
N ASP A 66 -37.11 -31.59 23.59
CA ASP A 66 -36.12 -32.20 24.49
C ASP A 66 -36.20 -31.63 25.91
N LEU A 67 -36.34 -30.29 26.05
CA LEU A 67 -36.58 -29.65 27.34
C LEU A 67 -37.85 -30.19 28.01
N ALA A 68 -38.94 -30.21 27.27
CA ALA A 68 -40.23 -30.74 27.77
C ALA A 68 -40.08 -32.23 28.23
N ARG A 69 -39.52 -33.10 27.39
CA ARG A 69 -39.23 -34.50 27.74
C ARG A 69 -38.45 -34.62 29.03
N ASP A 70 -37.36 -33.91 29.16
CA ASP A 70 -36.46 -33.98 30.30
C ASP A 70 -37.13 -33.53 31.60
N VAL A 71 -37.92 -32.42 31.54
CA VAL A 71 -38.70 -31.92 32.68
C VAL A 71 -39.83 -32.93 33.05
N MET A 72 -40.59 -33.45 32.07
CA MET A 72 -41.68 -34.40 32.31
C MET A 72 -41.15 -35.69 32.90
N ARG A 73 -40.06 -36.23 32.43
CA ARG A 73 -39.40 -37.43 32.99
C ARG A 73 -38.94 -37.20 34.44
N ARG A 74 -38.45 -36.02 34.80
CA ARG A 74 -38.11 -35.69 36.19
C ARG A 74 -39.35 -35.58 37.05
N LEU A 75 -40.38 -34.90 36.58
CA LEU A 75 -41.65 -34.80 37.30
C LEU A 75 -42.37 -36.16 37.47
N ALA A 76 -42.15 -37.09 36.55
CA ALA A 76 -42.66 -38.48 36.66
C ALA A 76 -41.76 -39.38 37.50
N GLY A 77 -40.63 -38.87 38.07
CA GLY A 77 -39.70 -39.69 38.88
C GLY A 77 -38.82 -40.63 38.06
N LYS A 78 -38.65 -40.36 36.72
CA LYS A 78 -37.89 -41.22 35.79
C LYS A 78 -36.55 -40.60 35.39
N SER A 79 -36.15 -39.54 36.06
CA SER A 79 -34.88 -38.83 35.78
C SER A 79 -34.34 -38.20 37.05
N GLU A 80 -33.00 -38.25 37.23
CA GLU A 80 -32.30 -37.57 38.32
C GLU A 80 -31.99 -36.11 38.04
N LYS A 81 -32.22 -35.64 36.83
CA LYS A 81 -31.92 -34.29 36.40
C LYS A 81 -32.96 -33.29 36.93
N ALA A 82 -32.66 -32.73 38.10
CA ALA A 82 -33.60 -31.91 38.88
C ALA A 82 -33.59 -30.42 38.48
N VAL A 83 -32.53 -29.92 37.89
CA VAL A 83 -32.36 -28.50 37.54
C VAL A 83 -32.05 -28.36 36.05
N ARG A 84 -32.71 -27.39 35.40
CA ARG A 84 -32.52 -27.06 34.00
C ARG A 84 -32.28 -25.58 33.85
N GLN A 85 -31.32 -25.21 33.00
CA GLN A 85 -30.99 -23.83 32.69
C GLN A 85 -31.31 -23.51 31.23
N LEU A 86 -32.04 -22.43 31.02
CA LEU A 86 -32.22 -21.84 29.68
C LEU A 86 -31.15 -20.80 29.47
N HIS A 87 -30.32 -21.02 28.46
CA HIS A 87 -29.17 -20.17 28.16
C HIS A 87 -29.40 -19.40 26.87
N MET A 88 -29.98 -18.19 26.97
CA MET A 88 -30.26 -17.31 25.80
C MET A 88 -30.23 -15.85 26.18
N THR A 89 -29.98 -15.01 25.15
CA THR A 89 -30.18 -13.56 25.21
C THR A 89 -31.66 -13.18 25.17
N PHE A 90 -32.01 -11.91 25.39
CA PHE A 90 -33.39 -11.42 25.32
C PHE A 90 -34.12 -11.82 24.02
N GLY A 91 -35.41 -12.16 24.10
CA GLY A 91 -36.26 -12.45 22.94
C GLY A 91 -36.10 -13.83 22.31
N GLY A 92 -35.29 -14.73 22.88
CA GLY A 92 -35.02 -16.07 22.33
C GLY A 92 -36.01 -17.16 22.66
N GLY A 93 -37.21 -16.84 23.12
CA GLY A 93 -38.24 -17.83 23.43
C GLY A 93 -38.19 -18.46 24.85
N LYS A 94 -37.42 -17.87 25.81
CA LYS A 94 -37.29 -18.33 27.18
C LYS A 94 -38.63 -18.40 27.90
N THR A 95 -39.31 -17.26 28.03
CA THR A 95 -40.61 -17.14 28.67
C THR A 95 -41.64 -18.01 27.96
N HIS A 96 -41.62 -18.08 26.61
CA HIS A 96 -42.45 -18.98 25.82
C HIS A 96 -42.20 -20.44 26.15
N SER A 97 -40.96 -20.85 26.40
CA SER A 97 -40.61 -22.21 26.84
C SER A 97 -41.13 -22.50 28.23
N LEU A 98 -41.03 -21.53 29.16
CA LEU A 98 -41.60 -21.68 30.49
C LEU A 98 -43.12 -21.82 30.46
N ILE A 99 -43.84 -21.01 29.68
CA ILE A 99 -45.29 -21.10 29.47
C ILE A 99 -45.67 -22.46 28.83
N THR A 100 -44.84 -22.97 27.90
CA THR A 100 -45.03 -24.30 27.32
C THR A 100 -45.06 -25.37 28.42
N LEU A 101 -44.10 -25.32 29.38
CA LEU A 101 -44.03 -26.24 30.51
C LEU A 101 -45.22 -26.07 31.45
N VAL A 102 -45.69 -24.83 31.70
CA VAL A 102 -46.91 -24.57 32.49
C VAL A 102 -48.08 -25.30 31.89
N HIS A 103 -48.42 -25.06 30.61
CA HIS A 103 -49.54 -25.70 29.98
C HIS A 103 -49.46 -27.22 29.92
N LEU A 104 -48.26 -27.77 29.67
CA LEU A 104 -48.05 -29.22 29.61
C LEU A 104 -48.28 -29.92 30.96
N CYS A 105 -48.02 -29.23 32.11
CA CYS A 105 -48.12 -29.86 33.46
C CYS A 105 -49.29 -29.39 34.29
N GLN A 106 -49.92 -28.23 34.00
CA GLN A 106 -50.99 -27.66 34.83
C GLN A 106 -52.23 -28.52 34.78
N ASN A 107 -52.71 -28.87 33.57
CA ASN A 107 -53.87 -29.73 33.36
C ASN A 107 -53.67 -30.63 32.12
N PRO A 108 -52.83 -31.69 32.20
CA PRO A 108 -52.42 -32.47 31.03
C PRO A 108 -53.55 -33.24 30.39
N GLU A 109 -54.66 -33.53 31.14
CA GLU A 109 -55.87 -34.21 30.63
C GLU A 109 -56.73 -33.33 29.77
N ALA A 110 -56.72 -32.01 30.01
CA ALA A 110 -57.53 -31.04 29.27
C ALA A 110 -56.76 -30.39 28.10
N LEU A 111 -55.58 -30.88 27.73
CA LEU A 111 -54.82 -30.36 26.61
C LEU A 111 -55.56 -30.64 25.29
N PRO A 112 -55.53 -29.63 24.33
CA PRO A 112 -56.20 -29.78 23.06
C PRO A 112 -55.52 -30.81 22.17
N GLU A 113 -56.33 -31.56 21.40
CA GLU A 113 -55.79 -32.52 20.41
C GLU A 113 -55.32 -31.86 19.11
N ILE A 114 -54.25 -31.12 19.18
CA ILE A 114 -53.67 -30.41 18.04
C ILE A 114 -52.24 -30.94 17.77
N PRO A 115 -51.72 -30.81 16.53
CA PRO A 115 -50.44 -31.37 16.10
C PRO A 115 -49.27 -31.01 17.00
N ALA A 116 -49.17 -29.81 17.54
CA ALA A 116 -48.08 -29.37 18.41
C ALA A 116 -48.11 -30.13 19.73
N VAL A 117 -49.26 -30.27 20.37
CA VAL A 117 -49.45 -31.03 21.62
C VAL A 117 -49.13 -32.52 21.41
N GLN A 118 -49.60 -33.10 20.28
CA GLN A 118 -49.29 -34.49 19.93
C GLN A 118 -47.77 -34.74 19.78
N GLN A 119 -47.05 -33.77 19.17
CA GLN A 119 -45.59 -33.87 19.05
C GLN A 119 -44.89 -33.83 20.41
N PHE A 120 -45.38 -33.02 21.38
CA PHE A 120 -44.84 -33.05 22.76
C PHE A 120 -45.12 -34.36 23.45
N LYS A 121 -46.41 -34.84 23.43
CA LYS A 121 -46.82 -36.12 24.00
C LYS A 121 -46.01 -37.28 23.45
N ALA A 122 -45.86 -37.35 22.12
CA ALA A 122 -45.08 -38.39 21.45
C ALA A 122 -43.58 -38.37 21.87
N HIS A 123 -42.98 -37.15 21.92
CA HIS A 123 -41.56 -36.99 22.23
C HIS A 123 -41.25 -37.24 23.71
N CYS A 124 -42.16 -37.00 24.63
CA CYS A 124 -41.99 -37.29 26.05
C CYS A 124 -41.98 -38.79 26.34
N GLU A 125 -42.59 -39.63 25.51
CA GLU A 125 -42.66 -41.11 25.64
C GLU A 125 -43.24 -41.59 26.96
N ILE A 126 -43.92 -40.72 27.74
CA ILE A 126 -44.55 -40.98 29.01
C ILE A 126 -45.84 -40.17 29.10
N PRO A 127 -46.86 -40.58 29.89
CA PRO A 127 -47.96 -39.70 30.21
C PRO A 127 -47.46 -38.42 30.88
N LEU A 128 -48.01 -37.28 30.49
CA LEU A 128 -47.67 -36.01 31.08
C LEU A 128 -48.09 -35.91 32.52
N PRO A 129 -47.21 -35.67 33.49
CA PRO A 129 -47.56 -35.60 34.90
C PRO A 129 -48.25 -34.24 35.19
N LYS A 130 -49.29 -34.30 36.06
CA LYS A 130 -49.87 -33.08 36.67
C LYS A 130 -48.93 -32.62 37.76
N ALA A 131 -48.53 -31.31 37.70
CA ALA A 131 -47.57 -30.72 38.65
C ALA A 131 -48.19 -29.48 39.32
N ARG A 132 -47.82 -29.28 40.59
CA ARG A 132 -47.92 -27.96 41.24
C ARG A 132 -46.85 -27.03 40.66
N ILE A 133 -47.27 -25.86 40.20
CA ILE A 133 -46.43 -24.91 39.55
C ILE A 133 -46.20 -23.70 40.46
N ALA A 134 -44.99 -23.32 40.68
CA ALA A 134 -44.59 -22.10 41.38
C ALA A 134 -43.63 -21.30 40.47
N ALA A 135 -43.93 -20.05 40.18
CA ALA A 135 -43.13 -19.22 39.29
C ALA A 135 -42.72 -17.90 39.95
N VAL A 136 -41.43 -17.58 39.89
CA VAL A 136 -40.90 -16.27 40.25
C VAL A 136 -40.47 -15.56 39.00
N VAL A 137 -41.22 -14.53 38.60
CA VAL A 137 -40.85 -13.64 37.50
C VAL A 137 -40.16 -12.42 38.11
N PHE A 138 -38.87 -12.44 38.09
CA PHE A 138 -38.06 -11.47 38.83
C PHE A 138 -38.22 -10.03 38.35
N ASP A 139 -38.55 -9.83 37.08
CA ASP A 139 -38.82 -8.49 36.54
C ASP A 139 -40.08 -7.84 37.10
N ASN A 140 -41.06 -8.66 37.54
CA ASN A 140 -42.28 -8.22 38.20
C ASN A 140 -42.14 -8.11 39.74
N LEU A 141 -41.02 -8.50 40.30
CA LEU A 141 -40.75 -8.42 41.74
C LEU A 141 -40.22 -7.02 42.11
N ASP A 142 -41.11 -6.13 42.43
CA ASP A 142 -40.75 -4.78 42.84
C ASP A 142 -40.05 -4.77 44.20
N ALA A 143 -38.89 -4.10 44.30
CA ALA A 143 -38.07 -4.07 45.52
C ALA A 143 -38.73 -3.32 46.67
N GLU A 144 -39.70 -2.43 46.41
CA GLU A 144 -40.39 -1.65 47.45
C GLU A 144 -41.79 -2.12 47.72
N ASN A 145 -42.54 -2.45 46.62
CA ASN A 145 -43.92 -2.81 46.69
C ASN A 145 -44.16 -4.33 46.70
N GLY A 146 -43.19 -5.15 46.33
CA GLY A 146 -43.28 -6.60 46.23
C GLY A 146 -44.12 -7.05 45.03
N MET A 147 -44.35 -8.33 44.92
CA MET A 147 -45.12 -9.01 43.87
C MET A 147 -46.33 -9.71 44.47
N GLU A 148 -47.51 -9.56 43.84
CA GLU A 148 -48.70 -10.34 44.20
C GLU A 148 -48.59 -11.76 43.67
N VAL A 149 -48.93 -12.74 44.51
CA VAL A 149 -48.93 -14.16 44.13
C VAL A 149 -50.08 -14.90 44.75
N ARG A 150 -50.48 -16.03 44.17
CA ARG A 150 -51.56 -16.89 44.63
C ARG A 150 -51.00 -18.14 45.30
N ASP A 151 -51.66 -18.52 46.40
CA ASP A 151 -51.39 -19.81 46.99
C ASP A 151 -52.19 -20.94 46.28
N PRO A 152 -52.01 -22.21 46.61
CA PRO A 152 -52.76 -23.32 46.02
C PRO A 152 -54.29 -23.25 46.26
N ALA A 153 -54.77 -22.58 47.34
CA ALA A 153 -56.14 -22.32 47.62
C ALA A 153 -56.77 -21.10 46.89
N GLY A 154 -55.99 -20.37 46.20
CA GLY A 154 -56.44 -19.16 45.46
C GLY A 154 -56.30 -17.84 46.24
N ASN A 155 -55.78 -17.84 47.47
CA ASN A 155 -55.56 -16.63 48.25
C ASN A 155 -54.40 -15.81 47.67
N ILE A 156 -54.60 -14.50 47.59
CA ILE A 156 -53.61 -13.55 47.06
C ILE A 156 -52.90 -12.92 48.25
N ALA A 157 -51.56 -12.91 48.17
CA ALA A 157 -50.69 -12.14 49.11
C ALA A 157 -49.56 -11.47 48.32
N ARG A 158 -48.91 -10.49 48.95
CA ARG A 158 -47.85 -9.68 48.33
C ARG A 158 -46.57 -9.87 49.16
N PHE A 159 -45.47 -10.19 48.46
CA PHE A 159 -44.17 -10.44 49.10
C PHE A 159 -43.06 -9.69 48.34
N LYS A 160 -42.00 -9.30 49.08
CA LYS A 160 -40.83 -8.58 48.57
C LYS A 160 -39.63 -9.52 48.33
N MET A 161 -39.60 -10.66 49.03
CA MET A 161 -38.50 -11.60 48.96
C MET A 161 -38.81 -12.77 48.03
N PRO A 162 -37.92 -13.16 47.10
CA PRO A 162 -38.19 -14.20 46.12
C PRO A 162 -38.48 -15.55 46.78
N TRP A 163 -37.85 -15.83 47.94
CA TRP A 163 -38.13 -17.04 48.68
C TRP A 163 -39.51 -17.04 49.33
N SER A 164 -40.02 -15.89 49.75
CA SER A 164 -41.38 -15.79 50.29
C SER A 164 -42.43 -15.96 49.19
N VAL A 165 -42.17 -15.35 48.03
CA VAL A 165 -42.97 -15.51 46.81
C VAL A 165 -43.11 -17.02 46.45
N LEU A 166 -41.98 -17.73 46.44
CA LEU A 166 -41.96 -19.17 46.13
C LEU A 166 -42.67 -20.03 47.20
N ALA A 167 -42.39 -19.77 48.46
CA ALA A 167 -43.00 -20.53 49.56
C ALA A 167 -44.51 -20.39 49.61
N TRP A 168 -45.02 -19.14 49.38
CA TRP A 168 -46.47 -18.91 49.32
C TRP A 168 -47.15 -19.68 48.19
N GLN A 169 -46.57 -19.69 47.01
CA GLN A 169 -47.10 -20.44 45.87
C GLN A 169 -47.06 -21.98 46.09
N LEU A 170 -46.09 -22.46 46.85
CA LEU A 170 -45.95 -23.91 47.13
C LEU A 170 -46.93 -24.39 48.20
N GLY A 171 -47.13 -23.63 49.27
CA GLY A 171 -47.93 -24.13 50.39
C GLY A 171 -48.59 -23.06 51.25
N GLY A 172 -48.78 -21.87 50.75
CA GLY A 172 -49.53 -20.80 51.41
C GLY A 172 -49.02 -20.44 52.82
N ALA A 173 -49.95 -20.16 53.72
CA ALA A 173 -49.65 -19.81 55.13
C ALA A 173 -48.85 -20.92 55.85
N ALA A 174 -49.11 -22.22 55.54
CA ALA A 174 -48.39 -23.31 56.14
C ALA A 174 -46.89 -23.31 55.77
N ALA A 175 -46.51 -23.05 54.50
CA ALA A 175 -45.14 -22.95 54.09
C ALA A 175 -44.44 -21.70 54.68
N MET A 176 -45.16 -20.59 54.85
CA MET A 176 -44.60 -19.37 55.48
C MET A 176 -44.25 -19.63 56.96
N LYS A 177 -45.07 -20.42 57.68
CA LYS A 177 -44.75 -20.81 59.06
C LYS A 177 -43.55 -21.72 59.17
N LEU A 178 -43.26 -22.56 58.14
CA LEU A 178 -41.97 -23.33 58.08
C LEU A 178 -40.76 -22.43 57.90
N MET A 179 -40.93 -21.34 57.18
CA MET A 179 -39.85 -20.39 57.01
C MET A 179 -39.56 -19.56 58.26
N LYS A 180 -40.64 -19.07 58.91
CA LYS A 180 -40.61 -18.27 60.13
C LYS A 180 -41.88 -18.55 60.93
N GLU A 181 -41.76 -18.85 62.18
CA GLU A 181 -42.86 -19.24 63.07
C GLU A 181 -44.00 -18.19 63.12
N SER A 182 -43.68 -16.92 63.00
CA SER A 182 -44.65 -15.86 62.92
C SER A 182 -45.40 -15.80 61.60
N GLY A 183 -44.98 -16.52 60.53
CA GLY A 183 -45.54 -16.44 59.19
C GLY A 183 -45.19 -15.16 58.39
N GLU A 184 -44.32 -14.30 58.95
CA GLU A 184 -43.80 -13.09 58.23
C GLU A 184 -42.67 -13.39 57.29
N GLU A 185 -42.32 -12.44 56.43
CA GLU A 185 -41.16 -12.58 55.52
C GLU A 185 -39.83 -12.70 56.30
N ARG A 186 -38.94 -13.52 55.81
CA ARG A 186 -37.55 -13.57 56.31
C ARG A 186 -36.68 -12.64 55.48
N PRO A 187 -35.73 -11.88 56.11
CA PRO A 187 -34.77 -11.10 55.36
C PRO A 187 -33.76 -11.97 54.56
N ASP A 188 -33.48 -13.17 55.04
CA ASP A 188 -32.53 -14.13 54.45
C ASP A 188 -33.21 -15.40 53.97
N SER A 189 -32.67 -16.04 52.92
CA SER A 189 -33.21 -17.32 52.41
C SER A 189 -33.14 -18.42 53.45
N PRO A 190 -34.11 -19.33 53.46
CA PRO A 190 -34.07 -20.54 54.27
C PRO A 190 -32.98 -21.52 53.80
N THR A 191 -32.57 -22.41 54.73
CA THR A 191 -31.60 -23.49 54.44
C THR A 191 -32.21 -24.63 53.62
N THR A 192 -31.38 -25.50 53.09
CA THR A 192 -31.77 -26.70 52.32
C THR A 192 -32.84 -27.55 53.08
N ASN A 193 -32.73 -27.66 54.39
CA ASN A 193 -33.69 -28.49 55.19
C ASN A 193 -35.08 -27.86 55.17
N VAL A 194 -35.17 -26.55 55.42
CA VAL A 194 -36.46 -25.84 55.38
C VAL A 194 -37.10 -25.89 53.98
N TRP A 195 -36.28 -25.71 52.93
CA TRP A 195 -36.78 -25.90 51.56
C TRP A 195 -37.25 -27.32 51.29
N THR A 196 -36.56 -28.33 51.83
CA THR A 196 -36.99 -29.74 51.69
C THR A 196 -38.35 -29.98 52.38
N GLU A 197 -38.57 -29.42 53.59
CA GLU A 197 -39.88 -29.52 54.29
C GLU A 197 -40.98 -28.80 53.52
N ILE A 198 -40.75 -27.60 52.98
CA ILE A 198 -41.72 -26.87 52.15
C ILE A 198 -42.05 -27.67 50.88
N LEU A 199 -41.10 -28.25 50.21
CA LEU A 199 -41.32 -29.10 49.04
C LEU A 199 -42.09 -30.38 49.37
N LEU A 200 -41.78 -31.00 50.45
CA LEU A 200 -42.55 -32.17 50.93
C LEU A 200 -44.00 -31.79 51.32
N LEU A 201 -44.20 -30.66 51.96
CA LEU A 201 -45.53 -30.13 52.25
C LEU A 201 -46.31 -29.90 50.93
N ALA A 202 -45.72 -29.25 49.95
CA ALA A 202 -46.34 -29.00 48.64
C ALA A 202 -46.77 -30.31 47.90
N LYS A 203 -46.04 -31.38 48.12
CA LYS A 203 -46.29 -32.69 47.50
C LYS A 203 -47.47 -33.49 48.11
N GLN A 204 -47.99 -33.06 49.27
CA GLN A 204 -49.11 -33.81 49.89
C GLN A 204 -50.34 -33.88 49.05
N GLU A 205 -50.62 -32.84 48.21
CA GLU A 205 -51.82 -32.82 47.37
C GLU A 205 -51.51 -33.24 45.92
N ILE A 206 -50.38 -32.74 45.36
CA ILE A 206 -49.93 -33.03 44.00
C ILE A 206 -48.48 -33.55 44.05
N PRO A 207 -48.27 -34.80 43.57
CA PRO A 207 -46.98 -35.49 43.78
C PRO A 207 -45.78 -34.84 43.03
N ALA A 208 -46.03 -34.03 42.01
CA ALA A 208 -44.97 -33.39 41.28
C ALA A 208 -44.96 -31.87 41.45
N ILE A 209 -43.78 -31.28 41.47
CA ILE A 209 -43.55 -29.82 41.61
C ILE A 209 -42.70 -29.29 40.47
N LEU A 210 -43.17 -28.25 39.79
CA LEU A 210 -42.41 -27.49 38.81
C LEU A 210 -42.17 -26.07 39.32
N ILE A 211 -40.87 -25.71 39.47
CA ILE A 211 -40.47 -24.37 39.86
C ILE A 211 -39.88 -23.68 38.61
N LEU A 212 -40.35 -22.45 38.36
CA LEU A 212 -39.93 -21.67 37.21
C LEU A 212 -39.37 -20.34 37.65
N PHE A 213 -38.17 -20.00 37.16
CA PHE A 213 -37.53 -18.69 37.35
C PHE A 213 -37.34 -18.01 36.04
N ASP A 214 -37.82 -16.77 35.93
CA ASP A 214 -37.63 -15.93 34.75
C ASP A 214 -36.91 -14.64 35.13
N GLU A 215 -35.93 -14.25 34.31
CA GLU A 215 -35.19 -12.94 34.36
C GLU A 215 -34.46 -12.63 35.66
N VAL A 216 -33.85 -13.64 36.32
CA VAL A 216 -33.16 -13.53 37.60
C VAL A 216 -32.10 -12.39 37.65
N LEU A 217 -31.33 -12.21 36.59
CA LEU A 217 -30.18 -11.29 36.59
C LEU A 217 -30.59 -9.81 36.78
N MET A 218 -31.69 -9.38 36.17
CA MET A 218 -32.14 -7.99 36.22
C MET A 218 -32.54 -7.56 37.64
N PHE A 219 -33.28 -8.42 38.35
CA PHE A 219 -33.66 -8.21 39.75
C PHE A 219 -32.39 -8.07 40.64
N VAL A 220 -31.46 -9.04 40.51
CA VAL A 220 -30.24 -9.03 41.34
C VAL A 220 -29.46 -7.75 41.13
N ARG A 221 -29.34 -7.29 39.89
CA ARG A 221 -28.65 -6.03 39.56
C ARG A 221 -29.31 -4.84 40.26
N THR A 222 -30.63 -4.71 40.16
CA THR A 222 -31.39 -3.64 40.81
C THR A 222 -31.22 -3.65 42.34
N MET A 223 -31.16 -4.82 42.92
CA MET A 223 -30.99 -4.99 44.37
C MET A 223 -29.56 -4.72 44.83
N VAL A 224 -28.55 -5.07 44.04
CA VAL A 224 -27.14 -4.83 44.34
C VAL A 224 -26.81 -3.34 44.36
N ASP A 225 -27.46 -2.53 43.49
CA ASP A 225 -27.35 -1.06 43.54
C ASP A 225 -27.79 -0.45 44.85
N ARG A 226 -28.66 -1.14 45.62
CA ARG A 226 -29.16 -0.77 46.95
C ARG A 226 -28.33 -1.35 48.10
N ASP A 227 -27.96 -2.61 47.99
CA ASP A 227 -27.19 -3.38 48.96
C ASP A 227 -26.31 -4.43 48.25
N PRO A 228 -24.97 -4.24 48.22
CA PRO A 228 -24.03 -5.17 47.56
C PRO A 228 -24.10 -6.62 48.07
N ALA A 229 -24.61 -6.86 49.25
CA ALA A 229 -24.78 -8.21 49.84
C ALA A 229 -25.82 -9.06 49.09
N TRP A 230 -26.62 -8.49 48.20
CA TRP A 230 -27.63 -9.22 47.44
C TRP A 230 -27.07 -10.26 46.48
N VAL A 231 -25.81 -10.13 46.04
CA VAL A 231 -25.16 -11.21 45.26
C VAL A 231 -25.04 -12.47 46.07
N ASP A 232 -24.56 -12.32 47.32
CA ASP A 232 -24.33 -13.45 48.22
C ASP A 232 -25.68 -14.04 48.70
N ARG A 233 -26.66 -13.19 49.01
CA ARG A 233 -28.02 -13.65 49.43
C ARG A 233 -28.69 -14.44 48.32
N MET A 234 -28.55 -13.99 47.08
CA MET A 234 -29.16 -14.69 45.94
C MET A 234 -28.42 -15.97 45.60
N SER A 235 -27.09 -15.99 45.67
CA SER A 235 -26.28 -17.19 45.52
C SER A 235 -26.62 -18.22 46.61
N TYR A 236 -26.79 -17.78 47.86
CA TYR A 236 -27.20 -18.62 48.98
C TYR A 236 -28.61 -19.23 48.77
N PHE A 237 -29.57 -18.38 48.33
CA PHE A 237 -30.93 -18.85 48.00
C PHE A 237 -30.91 -19.93 46.91
N LEU A 238 -30.24 -19.68 45.81
CA LEU A 238 -30.14 -20.62 44.69
C LEU A 238 -29.44 -21.91 45.08
N HIS A 239 -28.35 -21.79 45.87
CA HIS A 239 -27.63 -22.95 46.36
C HIS A 239 -28.54 -23.88 47.18
N HIS A 240 -29.24 -23.35 48.20
CA HIS A 240 -30.08 -24.14 49.08
C HIS A 240 -31.32 -24.69 48.38
N LEU A 241 -31.95 -23.91 47.50
CA LEU A 241 -33.10 -24.38 46.76
C LEU A 241 -32.73 -25.50 45.78
N THR A 242 -31.63 -25.34 45.02
CA THR A 242 -31.21 -26.37 44.05
C THR A 242 -30.85 -27.67 44.72
N GLN A 243 -30.23 -27.61 45.90
CA GLN A 243 -29.93 -28.79 46.73
C GLN A 243 -31.21 -29.49 47.23
N ALA A 244 -32.22 -28.69 47.63
CA ALA A 244 -33.50 -29.26 48.08
C ALA A 244 -34.28 -29.89 46.90
N VAL A 245 -34.34 -29.23 45.77
CA VAL A 245 -34.96 -29.74 44.55
C VAL A 245 -34.31 -31.02 44.03
N ALA A 246 -32.97 -31.13 44.15
CA ALA A 246 -32.26 -32.37 43.81
C ALA A 246 -32.58 -33.52 44.74
N LYS A 247 -32.74 -33.24 46.05
CA LYS A 247 -33.07 -34.25 47.07
C LYS A 247 -34.53 -34.76 47.03
N VAL A 248 -35.45 -33.87 46.61
CA VAL A 248 -36.88 -34.21 46.55
C VAL A 248 -37.23 -34.83 45.19
N PRO A 249 -37.63 -36.12 45.13
CA PRO A 249 -38.01 -36.72 43.86
C PRO A 249 -39.24 -36.03 43.27
N GLN A 250 -39.38 -36.09 41.93
CA GLN A 250 -40.50 -35.45 41.17
C GLN A 250 -40.60 -33.92 41.36
N CYS A 251 -39.49 -33.30 41.72
CA CYS A 251 -39.35 -31.86 41.79
C CYS A 251 -38.35 -31.38 40.70
N CYS A 252 -38.71 -30.35 39.94
CA CYS A 252 -37.88 -29.82 38.88
C CYS A 252 -37.82 -28.28 38.95
N LEU A 253 -36.62 -27.70 38.83
CA LEU A 253 -36.41 -26.27 38.69
C LEU A 253 -35.94 -25.95 37.26
N VAL A 254 -36.63 -25.06 36.61
CA VAL A 254 -36.18 -24.50 35.30
C VAL A 254 -35.97 -23.00 35.47
N ALA A 255 -34.75 -22.56 35.24
CA ALA A 255 -34.36 -21.16 35.39
C ALA A 255 -33.94 -20.53 34.05
N SER A 256 -34.46 -19.37 33.74
CA SER A 256 -34.09 -18.52 32.65
C SER A 256 -33.09 -17.49 33.16
N LEU A 257 -31.82 -17.65 32.78
CA LEU A 257 -30.79 -16.64 33.02
C LEU A 257 -30.60 -15.83 31.77
N LEU A 258 -30.45 -14.52 31.93
CA LEU A 258 -30.06 -13.63 30.84
C LEU A 258 -28.60 -13.89 30.48
N ALA A 259 -28.35 -14.43 29.30
CA ALA A 259 -27.02 -14.39 28.68
C ALA A 259 -26.93 -13.13 27.79
N SER A 260 -26.57 -11.96 28.35
CA SER A 260 -26.03 -10.91 27.54
C SER A 260 -24.61 -11.31 27.17
N LYS A 261 -24.16 -10.95 25.95
CA LYS A 261 -22.74 -11.16 25.56
C LYS A 261 -21.87 -10.51 26.63
N THR A 262 -20.99 -11.26 27.23
CA THR A 262 -20.08 -10.85 28.32
C THR A 262 -19.28 -9.58 27.97
N GLU A 263 -19.10 -9.31 26.69
CA GLU A 263 -18.40 -8.14 26.15
C GLU A 263 -19.17 -6.81 26.32
N LYS A 264 -20.51 -6.87 26.49
CA LYS A 264 -21.38 -5.68 26.64
C LYS A 264 -21.83 -5.44 28.09
N MET A 265 -21.52 -6.32 29.02
CA MET A 265 -21.82 -6.14 30.44
C MET A 265 -20.77 -5.26 31.11
N ASP A 266 -21.24 -4.37 32.01
CA ASP A 266 -20.36 -3.71 32.96
C ASP A 266 -19.69 -4.72 33.91
N GLU A 267 -18.70 -4.27 34.65
CA GLU A 267 -17.92 -5.14 35.56
C GLU A 267 -18.81 -5.79 36.64
N LEU A 268 -19.80 -5.04 37.16
CA LEU A 268 -20.76 -5.52 38.14
C LEU A 268 -21.68 -6.61 37.54
N GLY A 269 -22.22 -6.37 36.35
CA GLY A 269 -23.08 -7.34 35.66
C GLY A 269 -22.34 -8.64 35.35
N ARG A 270 -21.06 -8.58 34.98
CA ARG A 270 -20.21 -9.77 34.78
C ARG A 270 -19.99 -10.56 36.08
N LYS A 271 -19.75 -9.84 37.17
CA LYS A 271 -19.58 -10.48 38.50
C LYS A 271 -20.84 -11.19 38.96
N ILE A 272 -22.00 -10.53 38.85
CA ILE A 272 -23.30 -11.12 39.20
C ILE A 272 -23.62 -12.30 38.30
N SER A 273 -23.50 -12.16 37.01
CA SER A 273 -23.75 -13.24 36.03
C SER A 273 -22.89 -14.46 36.31
N LYS A 274 -21.60 -14.26 36.58
CA LYS A 274 -20.68 -15.35 36.92
C LYS A 274 -21.09 -16.07 38.21
N ALA A 275 -21.42 -15.34 39.27
CA ALA A 275 -21.82 -15.94 40.54
C ALA A 275 -23.08 -16.79 40.38
N LEU A 276 -24.11 -16.27 39.70
CA LEU A 276 -25.35 -17.03 39.45
C LEU A 276 -25.10 -18.22 38.50
N TYR A 277 -24.29 -18.07 37.48
CA TYR A 277 -23.96 -19.14 36.53
C TYR A 277 -23.21 -20.30 37.24
N ASP A 278 -22.26 -19.97 38.12
CA ASP A 278 -21.46 -20.95 38.82
C ASP A 278 -22.33 -21.80 39.76
N GLU A 279 -23.40 -21.25 40.40
CA GLU A 279 -24.34 -22.02 41.21
C GLU A 279 -25.19 -22.98 40.35
N PHE A 280 -25.66 -22.57 39.18
CA PHE A 280 -26.41 -23.45 38.28
C PHE A 280 -25.52 -24.53 37.65
N LYS A 281 -24.28 -24.18 37.22
CA LYS A 281 -23.33 -25.10 36.61
C LYS A 281 -22.98 -26.31 37.48
N ARG A 282 -23.08 -26.18 38.81
CA ARG A 282 -22.83 -27.29 39.75
C ARG A 282 -23.89 -28.38 39.69
N VAL A 283 -25.12 -28.05 39.25
CA VAL A 283 -26.28 -28.93 39.38
C VAL A 283 -27.05 -29.10 38.07
N ALA A 284 -26.86 -28.25 37.08
CA ALA A 284 -27.52 -28.30 35.78
C ALA A 284 -26.58 -28.83 34.68
N ASP A 285 -27.12 -29.54 33.71
CA ASP A 285 -26.43 -29.81 32.42
C ASP A 285 -26.19 -28.51 31.61
N GLU A 286 -25.51 -28.64 30.47
CA GLU A 286 -25.30 -27.52 29.56
C GLU A 286 -26.60 -26.75 29.27
N GLY A 287 -26.50 -25.42 29.22
CA GLY A 287 -27.64 -24.55 28.99
C GLY A 287 -28.36 -24.83 27.66
N ILE A 288 -29.69 -24.94 27.70
CA ILE A 288 -30.53 -25.29 26.56
C ILE A 288 -30.91 -24.02 25.83
N GLN A 289 -30.72 -24.02 24.50
CA GLN A 289 -31.17 -22.96 23.57
C GLN A 289 -32.41 -23.45 22.83
N PRO A 290 -33.65 -23.03 23.21
CA PRO A 290 -34.89 -23.59 22.71
C PRO A 290 -35.15 -23.37 21.21
N VAL A 291 -34.57 -22.32 20.62
CA VAL A 291 -34.75 -21.95 19.21
C VAL A 291 -33.42 -21.89 18.52
N GLU A 292 -33.25 -22.63 17.44
CA GLU A 292 -32.10 -22.57 16.53
C GLU A 292 -32.47 -21.80 15.25
N GLN A 293 -31.44 -21.36 14.48
CA GLN A 293 -31.64 -20.55 13.28
C GLN A 293 -32.56 -21.21 12.24
N HIS A 294 -32.48 -22.53 12.08
CA HIS A 294 -33.31 -23.27 11.13
C HIS A 294 -34.78 -23.39 11.54
N ASP A 295 -35.12 -23.12 12.80
CA ASP A 295 -36.51 -23.13 13.31
C ASP A 295 -37.24 -21.83 12.97
N VAL A 296 -36.53 -20.74 12.75
CA VAL A 296 -37.07 -19.38 12.62
C VAL A 296 -38.11 -19.26 11.51
N PRO A 297 -37.89 -19.78 10.28
CA PRO A 297 -38.90 -19.69 9.23
C PRO A 297 -40.24 -20.33 9.63
N GLU A 298 -40.22 -21.46 10.32
CA GLU A 298 -41.48 -22.12 10.75
C GLU A 298 -42.17 -21.39 11.90
N ILE A 299 -41.39 -20.80 12.81
CA ILE A 299 -41.94 -19.91 13.86
C ILE A 299 -42.59 -18.69 13.22
N LEU A 300 -41.97 -18.06 12.23
CA LEU A 300 -42.52 -16.92 11.52
C LEU A 300 -43.80 -17.27 10.77
N ARG A 301 -43.84 -18.43 10.08
CA ARG A 301 -45.05 -18.89 9.40
C ARG A 301 -46.25 -19.02 10.36
N ARG A 302 -46.06 -19.71 11.47
CA ARG A 302 -47.14 -19.95 12.47
C ARG A 302 -47.62 -18.66 13.15
N ARG A 303 -46.73 -17.74 13.34
CA ARG A 303 -47.00 -16.48 14.05
C ARG A 303 -47.59 -15.39 13.14
N LEU A 304 -47.29 -15.38 11.84
CA LEU A 304 -47.66 -14.30 10.91
C LEU A 304 -48.80 -14.68 9.96
N PHE A 305 -48.95 -15.97 9.61
CA PHE A 305 -49.93 -16.38 8.60
C PHE A 305 -51.01 -17.28 9.14
N GLU A 306 -52.16 -17.28 8.45
CA GLU A 306 -53.28 -18.19 8.70
C GLU A 306 -52.85 -19.64 8.44
N LEU A 307 -53.17 -20.55 9.35
CA LEU A 307 -52.71 -21.96 9.32
C LEU A 307 -53.06 -22.64 7.98
N GLU A 308 -54.25 -22.46 7.49
CA GLU A 308 -54.74 -23.07 6.24
C GLU A 308 -53.91 -22.60 5.03
N SER A 309 -53.46 -21.33 5.02
CA SER A 309 -52.73 -20.74 3.88
C SER A 309 -51.32 -21.24 3.70
N TYR A 310 -50.62 -21.67 4.77
CA TYR A 310 -49.24 -22.15 4.65
C TYR A 310 -49.09 -23.68 4.81
N THR A 311 -50.17 -24.40 5.16
CA THR A 311 -50.16 -25.86 5.16
C THR A 311 -50.29 -26.46 3.77
N ASP A 312 -50.99 -25.79 2.86
CA ASP A 312 -51.03 -26.13 1.43
C ASP A 312 -49.76 -25.66 0.74
N ARG A 313 -48.82 -26.57 0.54
CA ARG A 313 -47.53 -26.30 -0.09
C ARG A 313 -47.49 -26.53 -1.60
N THR A 314 -48.63 -26.80 -2.22
CA THR A 314 -48.70 -27.18 -3.66
C THR A 314 -48.15 -26.08 -4.60
N LYS A 315 -48.32 -24.80 -4.25
CA LYS A 315 -47.88 -23.65 -5.03
C LYS A 315 -46.44 -23.21 -4.73
N TRP A 316 -45.84 -23.70 -3.64
CA TRP A 316 -44.51 -23.24 -3.20
C TRP A 316 -43.37 -23.50 -4.21
N PRO A 317 -43.30 -24.70 -4.85
CA PRO A 317 -42.26 -24.99 -5.82
C PRO A 317 -42.22 -24.03 -6.99
N GLU A 318 -43.37 -23.55 -7.44
CA GLU A 318 -43.44 -22.59 -8.56
C GLU A 318 -42.85 -21.24 -8.19
N GLN A 319 -43.18 -20.72 -7.00
CA GLN A 319 -42.67 -19.44 -6.49
C GLN A 319 -41.16 -19.50 -6.24
N VAL A 320 -40.68 -20.58 -5.61
CA VAL A 320 -39.29 -20.84 -5.35
C VAL A 320 -38.51 -20.97 -6.65
N TYR A 321 -39.04 -21.70 -7.62
CA TYR A 321 -38.39 -21.89 -8.94
C TYR A 321 -38.29 -20.56 -9.70
N ALA A 322 -39.35 -19.75 -9.69
CA ALA A 322 -39.30 -18.43 -10.34
C ALA A 322 -38.25 -17.51 -9.71
N THR A 323 -38.22 -17.44 -8.38
CA THR A 323 -37.22 -16.68 -7.62
C THR A 323 -35.79 -17.15 -7.92
N LEU A 324 -35.56 -18.46 -7.88
CA LEU A 324 -34.23 -19.01 -8.14
C LEU A 324 -33.74 -18.82 -9.57
N ASN A 325 -34.66 -18.80 -10.55
CA ASN A 325 -34.29 -18.48 -11.94
C ASN A 325 -33.76 -17.05 -12.07
N GLY A 326 -34.39 -16.11 -11.38
CA GLY A 326 -33.88 -14.75 -11.31
C GLY A 326 -32.49 -14.68 -10.66
N ILE A 327 -32.33 -15.33 -9.50
CA ILE A 327 -31.03 -15.35 -8.78
C ILE A 327 -29.93 -16.01 -9.62
N LYS A 328 -30.20 -17.11 -10.34
CA LYS A 328 -29.22 -17.79 -11.22
C LYS A 328 -28.68 -16.86 -12.32
N SER A 329 -29.45 -15.88 -12.76
CA SER A 329 -29.00 -14.92 -13.78
C SER A 329 -27.92 -13.97 -13.26
N VAL A 330 -27.91 -13.69 -11.96
CA VAL A 330 -27.00 -12.74 -11.31
C VAL A 330 -25.92 -13.40 -10.44
N ASP A 331 -26.22 -14.57 -9.84
CA ASP A 331 -25.25 -15.33 -9.01
C ASP A 331 -24.82 -16.65 -9.68
N SER A 332 -23.57 -16.72 -10.06
CA SER A 332 -22.99 -17.89 -10.71
C SER A 332 -22.88 -19.14 -9.81
N GLN A 333 -22.81 -18.97 -8.51
CA GLN A 333 -22.73 -20.10 -7.56
C GLN A 333 -24.09 -20.80 -7.44
N THR A 334 -25.18 -20.05 -7.36
CA THR A 334 -26.54 -20.58 -7.41
C THR A 334 -26.80 -21.31 -8.72
N ALA A 335 -26.27 -20.79 -9.82
CA ALA A 335 -26.38 -21.47 -11.11
C ALA A 335 -25.66 -22.84 -11.14
N LYS A 336 -24.54 -22.98 -10.42
CA LYS A 336 -23.77 -24.25 -10.35
C LYS A 336 -24.40 -25.30 -9.44
N ASN A 337 -25.02 -24.88 -8.32
CA ASN A 337 -25.58 -25.78 -7.31
C ASN A 337 -27.06 -25.49 -7.00
N PRO A 338 -27.95 -25.56 -7.99
CA PRO A 338 -29.35 -25.14 -7.84
C PRO A 338 -30.14 -25.98 -6.85
N ALA A 339 -29.85 -27.27 -6.67
CA ALA A 339 -30.61 -28.17 -5.81
C ALA A 339 -30.44 -27.83 -4.31
N ILE A 340 -29.26 -27.38 -3.90
CA ILE A 340 -29.01 -26.97 -2.52
C ILE A 340 -29.83 -25.73 -2.19
N GLU A 341 -29.79 -24.75 -3.07
CA GLU A 341 -30.54 -23.50 -2.90
C GLU A 341 -32.04 -23.74 -3.00
N GLU A 342 -32.52 -24.63 -3.88
CA GLU A 342 -33.93 -25.00 -3.96
C GLU A 342 -34.45 -25.53 -2.62
N LYS A 343 -33.74 -26.45 -1.99
CA LYS A 343 -34.08 -26.96 -0.66
C LYS A 343 -34.12 -25.84 0.38
N ARG A 344 -33.07 -24.99 0.41
CA ARG A 344 -32.96 -23.88 1.36
C ARG A 344 -34.12 -22.88 1.23
N PHE A 345 -34.55 -22.56 0.00
CA PHE A 345 -35.67 -21.69 -0.28
C PHE A 345 -37.00 -22.33 0.05
N MET A 346 -37.16 -23.62 -0.24
CA MET A 346 -38.38 -24.39 0.14
C MET A 346 -38.56 -24.45 1.66
N ASP A 347 -37.49 -24.67 2.39
CA ASP A 347 -37.51 -24.73 3.87
C ASP A 347 -37.88 -23.36 4.48
N SER A 348 -37.49 -22.26 3.82
CA SER A 348 -37.70 -20.89 4.30
C SER A 348 -38.99 -20.23 3.75
N TYR A 349 -39.58 -20.72 2.66
CA TYR A 349 -40.73 -20.08 2.01
C TYR A 349 -41.86 -19.76 3.02
N PRO A 350 -42.52 -18.58 2.98
CA PRO A 350 -42.45 -17.54 1.94
C PRO A 350 -41.30 -16.53 2.11
N PHE A 351 -40.42 -16.69 3.09
CA PHE A 351 -39.36 -15.76 3.36
C PHE A 351 -38.12 -16.10 2.52
N HIS A 352 -37.44 -15.07 2.04
CA HIS A 352 -36.09 -15.21 1.48
C HIS A 352 -35.14 -15.70 2.57
N PRO A 353 -34.42 -16.83 2.38
CA PRO A 353 -33.60 -17.40 3.46
C PRO A 353 -32.52 -16.45 3.93
N ASP A 354 -31.92 -15.63 3.06
CA ASP A 354 -30.87 -14.68 3.43
C ASP A 354 -31.41 -13.48 4.20
N LEU A 355 -32.67 -13.08 3.97
CA LEU A 355 -33.33 -12.08 4.81
C LEU A 355 -33.51 -12.61 6.25
N VAL A 356 -33.99 -13.84 6.41
CA VAL A 356 -34.11 -14.45 7.72
C VAL A 356 -32.74 -14.59 8.40
N ASN A 357 -31.74 -14.99 7.63
CA ASN A 357 -30.36 -15.14 8.13
C ASN A 357 -29.77 -13.81 8.62
N VAL A 358 -29.96 -12.73 7.90
CA VAL A 358 -29.42 -11.41 8.32
C VAL A 358 -30.15 -10.89 9.56
N LEU A 359 -31.48 -11.04 9.61
CA LEU A 359 -32.26 -10.62 10.77
C LEU A 359 -31.90 -11.44 12.01
N TYR A 360 -31.79 -12.76 11.88
CA TYR A 360 -31.43 -13.64 13.00
C TYR A 360 -29.95 -13.54 13.38
N GLY A 361 -29.03 -13.60 12.42
CA GLY A 361 -27.58 -13.65 12.66
C GLY A 361 -26.97 -12.33 13.07
N LYS A 362 -27.49 -11.21 12.56
CA LYS A 362 -26.92 -9.87 12.78
C LYS A 362 -27.77 -9.03 13.73
N TRP A 363 -29.07 -8.87 13.46
CA TRP A 363 -29.95 -7.98 14.23
C TRP A 363 -30.28 -8.46 15.64
N THR A 364 -30.36 -9.78 15.86
CA THR A 364 -30.56 -10.31 17.22
C THR A 364 -29.45 -9.97 18.20
N GLY A 365 -28.29 -9.50 17.73
CA GLY A 365 -27.20 -8.99 18.55
C GLY A 365 -27.38 -7.56 19.03
N LEU A 366 -28.40 -6.83 18.54
CA LEU A 366 -28.69 -5.44 18.92
C LEU A 366 -29.58 -5.42 20.17
N GLU A 367 -29.23 -4.58 21.15
CA GLU A 367 -29.89 -4.52 22.46
C GLU A 367 -31.37 -4.17 22.36
N GLY A 368 -31.75 -3.29 21.45
CA GLY A 368 -33.13 -2.87 21.23
C GLY A 368 -34.00 -3.85 20.40
N PHE A 369 -33.40 -4.85 19.72
CA PHE A 369 -34.10 -5.66 18.73
C PHE A 369 -34.88 -6.86 19.31
N GLN A 370 -34.48 -7.34 20.48
CA GLN A 370 -35.19 -8.44 21.21
C GLN A 370 -35.34 -9.78 20.44
N GLN A 371 -34.32 -10.15 19.64
CA GLN A 371 -34.26 -11.43 18.90
C GLN A 371 -35.52 -11.82 18.12
N THR A 372 -36.07 -13.04 18.32
CA THR A 372 -37.21 -13.57 17.57
C THR A 372 -38.47 -12.67 17.68
N ARG A 373 -38.66 -12.04 18.86
CA ARG A 373 -39.77 -11.08 19.05
C ARG A 373 -39.60 -9.83 18.16
N GLY A 374 -38.36 -9.31 18.06
CA GLY A 374 -38.07 -8.19 17.16
C GLY A 374 -38.30 -8.57 15.70
N ILE A 375 -37.84 -9.75 15.28
CA ILE A 375 -38.08 -10.26 13.91
C ILE A 375 -39.57 -10.33 13.64
N LEU A 376 -40.37 -10.92 14.54
CA LEU A 376 -41.81 -11.05 14.40
C LEU A 376 -42.51 -9.68 14.26
N LYS A 377 -42.18 -8.74 15.15
CA LYS A 377 -42.80 -7.40 15.14
C LYS A 377 -42.42 -6.63 13.86
N THR A 378 -41.15 -6.62 13.51
CA THR A 378 -40.63 -5.91 12.31
C THR A 378 -41.23 -6.48 11.03
N LEU A 379 -41.29 -7.82 10.88
CA LEU A 379 -41.91 -8.46 9.72
C LEU A 379 -43.42 -8.30 9.71
N ALA A 380 -44.12 -8.37 10.84
CA ALA A 380 -45.56 -8.10 10.89
C ALA A 380 -45.89 -6.71 10.33
N SER A 381 -45.16 -5.68 10.75
CA SER A 381 -45.31 -4.30 10.26
C SER A 381 -44.97 -4.20 8.77
N ALA A 382 -43.85 -4.75 8.35
CA ALA A 382 -43.41 -4.70 6.95
C ALA A 382 -44.34 -5.43 6.01
N LEU A 383 -44.86 -6.62 6.41
CA LEU A 383 -45.75 -7.43 5.58
C LEU A 383 -47.13 -6.81 5.46
N ARG A 384 -47.66 -6.22 6.54
CA ARG A 384 -48.94 -5.49 6.50
C ARG A 384 -48.85 -4.33 5.51
N ASP A 385 -47.81 -3.51 5.60
CA ASP A 385 -47.62 -2.38 4.71
C ASP A 385 -47.42 -2.87 3.26
N ALA A 386 -46.63 -3.95 3.04
CA ALA A 386 -46.38 -4.52 1.72
C ALA A 386 -47.66 -5.13 1.07
N GLU A 387 -48.54 -5.76 1.87
CA GLU A 387 -49.84 -6.22 1.38
C GLU A 387 -50.74 -5.03 0.99
N GLN A 388 -50.73 -3.94 1.76
CA GLN A 388 -51.51 -2.72 1.46
C GLN A 388 -51.13 -2.07 0.12
N TRP A 389 -49.80 -1.93 -0.17
CA TRP A 389 -49.40 -1.39 -1.47
C TRP A 389 -49.27 -2.44 -2.57
N GLN A 390 -49.77 -3.68 -2.33
CA GLN A 390 -49.87 -4.76 -3.32
C GLN A 390 -48.51 -5.20 -3.88
N ASP A 391 -47.56 -5.55 -3.01
CA ASP A 391 -46.28 -6.12 -3.42
C ASP A 391 -46.45 -7.27 -4.42
N THR A 392 -45.72 -7.24 -5.49
CA THR A 392 -45.80 -8.19 -6.62
C THR A 392 -44.80 -9.34 -6.52
N ALA A 393 -43.87 -9.30 -5.56
CA ALA A 393 -42.83 -10.30 -5.43
C ALA A 393 -43.37 -11.69 -5.04
N PRO A 394 -42.83 -12.78 -5.60
CA PRO A 394 -43.22 -14.14 -5.28
C PRO A 394 -42.71 -14.61 -3.89
N ILE A 395 -41.73 -13.91 -3.32
CA ILE A 395 -41.11 -14.23 -2.03
C ILE A 395 -40.91 -12.95 -1.22
N ILE A 396 -40.91 -13.07 0.10
CA ILE A 396 -40.71 -11.98 1.04
C ILE A 396 -39.20 -11.73 1.17
N GLY A 397 -38.70 -10.68 0.52
CA GLY A 397 -37.31 -10.21 0.53
C GLY A 397 -37.21 -8.80 1.10
N THR A 398 -36.20 -8.06 0.66
CA THR A 398 -35.94 -6.69 1.11
C THR A 398 -36.96 -5.66 0.64
N GLN A 399 -37.70 -5.94 -0.39
CA GLN A 399 -38.76 -5.05 -0.93
C GLN A 399 -39.84 -4.72 0.12
N VAL A 400 -40.15 -5.63 1.07
CA VAL A 400 -41.20 -5.39 2.07
C VAL A 400 -40.85 -4.27 3.06
N PHE A 401 -39.58 -3.88 3.14
CA PHE A 401 -39.11 -2.76 3.95
C PHE A 401 -39.21 -1.40 3.26
N LEU A 402 -39.49 -1.37 1.96
CA LEU A 402 -39.72 -0.14 1.22
C LEU A 402 -41.11 0.45 1.53
N SER A 403 -41.25 1.76 1.44
CA SER A 403 -42.54 2.44 1.39
C SER A 403 -43.24 2.21 0.03
N ALA A 404 -44.53 2.50 -0.09
CA ALA A 404 -45.20 2.51 -1.39
C ALA A 404 -44.44 3.40 -2.40
N ALA A 405 -44.44 3.01 -3.68
CA ALA A 405 -43.62 3.66 -4.71
C ALA A 405 -43.78 5.19 -4.81
N ASN A 406 -44.98 5.68 -4.52
CA ASN A 406 -45.33 7.11 -4.61
C ASN A 406 -45.27 7.84 -3.26
N THR A 407 -44.66 7.23 -2.23
CA THR A 407 -44.60 7.79 -0.89
C THR A 407 -43.13 8.14 -0.58
N ASP A 408 -42.92 9.37 -0.15
CA ASP A 408 -41.61 9.79 0.35
C ASP A 408 -41.39 9.32 1.80
N GLY A 409 -40.12 9.05 2.12
CA GLY A 409 -39.70 8.63 3.47
C GLY A 409 -39.65 7.12 3.67
N LEU A 410 -39.37 6.71 4.91
CA LEU A 410 -39.18 5.32 5.30
C LEU A 410 -40.51 4.65 5.64
N SER A 411 -40.64 3.34 5.35
CA SER A 411 -41.75 2.53 5.87
C SER A 411 -41.72 2.49 7.41
N VAL A 412 -42.85 2.15 8.04
CA VAL A 412 -42.93 2.01 9.50
C VAL A 412 -41.91 1.04 10.02
N ALA A 413 -41.80 -0.12 9.37
CA ALA A 413 -40.83 -1.16 9.74
C ALA A 413 -39.37 -0.67 9.65
N THR A 414 -39.03 0.03 8.57
CA THR A 414 -37.64 0.55 8.38
C THR A 414 -37.33 1.66 9.39
N ARG A 415 -38.30 2.52 9.72
CA ARG A 415 -38.14 3.56 10.73
C ARG A 415 -37.92 2.96 12.13
N GLU A 416 -38.62 1.89 12.47
CA GLU A 416 -38.36 1.15 13.70
C GLU A 416 -36.94 0.57 13.71
N LEU A 417 -36.50 -0.05 12.61
CA LEU A 417 -35.13 -0.58 12.51
C LEU A 417 -34.08 0.54 12.64
N THR A 418 -34.28 1.71 12.02
CA THR A 418 -33.36 2.84 12.21
C THR A 418 -33.31 3.32 13.64
N THR A 419 -34.45 3.32 14.35
CA THR A 419 -34.51 3.70 15.78
C THR A 419 -33.74 2.71 16.65
N ILE A 420 -33.85 1.42 16.38
CA ILE A 420 -33.09 0.37 17.09
C ILE A 420 -31.59 0.51 16.79
N ALA A 421 -31.20 0.70 15.54
CA ALA A 421 -29.80 0.88 15.15
C ALA A 421 -29.17 2.15 15.76
N GLN A 422 -29.97 3.21 16.05
CA GLN A 422 -29.51 4.43 16.73
C GLN A 422 -29.19 4.24 18.20
N LEU A 423 -29.67 3.18 18.86
CA LEU A 423 -29.34 2.89 20.25
C LEU A 423 -27.89 2.48 20.41
N GLU A 424 -27.30 1.91 19.39
CA GLU A 424 -25.86 1.59 19.36
C GLU A 424 -25.03 2.86 19.23
N GLN A 425 -24.08 3.03 20.14
CA GLN A 425 -23.12 4.14 20.09
C GLN A 425 -21.85 3.70 19.36
N TYR A 426 -21.46 4.45 18.36
CA TYR A 426 -20.15 4.32 17.72
C TYR A 426 -19.26 5.47 18.17
N GLU A 427 -18.14 5.14 18.81
CA GLU A 427 -17.20 6.15 19.34
C GLU A 427 -17.89 7.19 20.27
N GLY A 428 -18.88 6.73 21.08
CA GLY A 428 -19.60 7.60 22.03
C GLY A 428 -20.69 8.48 21.41
N ARG A 429 -21.03 8.31 20.12
CA ARG A 429 -22.04 9.12 19.43
C ARG A 429 -23.15 8.24 18.86
N LYS A 430 -24.40 8.71 18.95
CA LYS A 430 -25.55 8.12 18.28
C LYS A 430 -25.58 8.53 16.81
N GLN A 431 -25.87 7.60 15.92
CA GLN A 431 -25.96 7.84 14.47
C GLN A 431 -27.39 8.06 14.02
N ASN A 432 -27.64 9.05 13.20
CA ASN A 432 -28.98 9.31 12.64
C ASN A 432 -29.24 8.46 11.40
N TRP A 433 -29.54 7.18 11.62
CA TRP A 433 -29.80 6.22 10.54
C TRP A 433 -31.00 6.59 9.68
N THR A 434 -32.01 7.26 10.25
CA THR A 434 -33.18 7.70 9.49
C THR A 434 -32.78 8.66 8.37
N ALA A 435 -32.04 9.72 8.68
CA ALA A 435 -31.59 10.69 7.69
C ALA A 435 -30.62 10.07 6.66
N ILE A 436 -29.77 9.12 7.07
CA ILE A 436 -28.86 8.40 6.18
C ILE A 436 -29.66 7.59 5.14
N LEU A 437 -30.62 6.78 5.59
CA LEU A 437 -31.42 5.95 4.68
C LEU A 437 -32.32 6.76 3.77
N GLU A 438 -32.93 7.85 4.27
CA GLU A 438 -33.77 8.72 3.42
C GLU A 438 -32.93 9.35 2.28
N ALA A 439 -31.70 9.80 2.58
CA ALA A 439 -30.78 10.32 1.57
C ALA A 439 -30.38 9.24 0.55
N GLU A 440 -29.99 8.06 1.03
CA GLU A 440 -29.53 6.97 0.16
C GLU A 440 -30.66 6.40 -0.71
N LEU A 441 -31.88 6.24 -0.17
CA LEU A 441 -33.04 5.82 -0.96
C LEU A 441 -33.39 6.84 -2.04
N LYS A 442 -33.26 8.14 -1.76
CA LYS A 442 -33.47 9.18 -2.77
C LYS A 442 -32.44 9.07 -3.90
N HIS A 443 -31.17 8.86 -3.59
CA HIS A 443 -30.12 8.63 -4.60
C HIS A 443 -30.36 7.34 -5.38
N ALA A 444 -30.77 6.27 -4.71
CA ALA A 444 -31.09 5.00 -5.34
C ALA A 444 -32.24 5.13 -6.35
N ARG A 445 -33.32 5.88 -6.03
CA ARG A 445 -34.43 6.18 -6.97
C ARG A 445 -33.93 6.90 -8.21
N GLN A 446 -33.11 7.94 -8.05
CA GLN A 446 -32.55 8.68 -9.19
C GLN A 446 -31.69 7.77 -10.10
N VAL A 447 -30.95 6.82 -9.52
CA VAL A 447 -30.20 5.84 -10.30
C VAL A 447 -31.13 4.85 -10.99
N GLN A 448 -32.18 4.38 -10.30
CA GLN A 448 -33.15 3.43 -10.80
C GLN A 448 -33.96 3.98 -12.00
N ASP A 449 -34.38 5.25 -11.94
CA ASP A 449 -35.17 5.90 -12.97
C ASP A 449 -34.47 5.95 -14.33
N ASP A 450 -33.14 5.96 -14.35
CA ASP A 450 -32.32 5.95 -15.55
C ASP A 450 -32.10 4.54 -16.16
N LEU A 451 -32.63 3.45 -15.52
CA LEU A 451 -32.36 2.07 -15.87
C LEU A 451 -33.62 1.28 -16.21
N GLY A 452 -33.98 1.20 -17.48
CA GLY A 452 -35.22 0.58 -17.95
C GLY A 452 -35.32 -0.94 -17.77
N GLY A 453 -34.22 -1.64 -17.51
CA GLY A 453 -34.18 -3.08 -17.23
C GLY A 453 -34.43 -3.46 -15.76
N LEU A 454 -34.54 -2.46 -14.87
CA LEU A 454 -34.82 -2.63 -13.44
C LEU A 454 -36.27 -2.18 -13.15
N LYS A 455 -37.16 -3.10 -12.76
CA LYS A 455 -38.60 -2.83 -12.64
C LYS A 455 -39.16 -2.96 -11.22
N HIS A 456 -38.31 -3.47 -10.28
CA HIS A 456 -38.77 -3.81 -8.93
C HIS A 456 -38.04 -3.03 -7.84
N ARG A 457 -37.52 -1.82 -8.18
CA ARG A 457 -36.83 -0.94 -7.25
C ARG A 457 -35.58 -1.60 -6.66
N GLU A 458 -34.82 -2.32 -7.50
CA GLU A 458 -33.71 -3.14 -7.11
C GLU A 458 -32.59 -2.34 -6.43
N ILE A 459 -32.34 -1.09 -6.86
CA ILE A 459 -31.31 -0.25 -6.23
C ILE A 459 -31.75 0.24 -4.84
N GLU A 460 -33.04 0.58 -4.66
CA GLU A 460 -33.57 0.88 -3.31
C GLU A 460 -33.52 -0.37 -2.41
N GLN A 461 -33.83 -1.56 -2.95
CA GLN A 461 -33.67 -2.82 -2.22
C GLN A 461 -32.18 -3.06 -1.84
N ALA A 462 -31.23 -2.68 -2.69
CA ALA A 462 -29.79 -2.78 -2.39
C ALA A 462 -29.40 -1.87 -1.21
N VAL A 463 -29.96 -0.66 -1.13
CA VAL A 463 -29.79 0.22 0.04
C VAL A 463 -30.28 -0.45 1.31
N ILE A 464 -31.52 -0.98 1.30
CA ILE A 464 -32.11 -1.69 2.45
C ILE A 464 -31.27 -2.91 2.82
N ALA A 465 -30.89 -3.74 1.84
CA ALA A 465 -30.06 -4.92 2.07
C ALA A 465 -28.73 -4.54 2.69
N THR A 466 -28.07 -3.49 2.16
CA THR A 466 -26.80 -2.98 2.70
C THR A 466 -26.97 -2.47 4.13
N PHE A 467 -28.03 -1.74 4.42
CA PHE A 467 -28.36 -1.28 5.78
C PHE A 467 -28.53 -2.45 6.75
N LEU A 468 -29.36 -3.43 6.37
CA LEU A 468 -29.58 -4.61 7.21
C LEU A 468 -28.28 -5.37 7.51
N HIS A 469 -27.41 -5.48 6.53
CA HIS A 469 -26.12 -6.12 6.69
C HIS A 469 -25.07 -5.27 7.43
N SER A 470 -25.26 -3.96 7.50
CA SER A 470 -24.35 -3.02 8.16
C SER A 470 -24.56 -2.95 9.69
N GLN A 471 -25.51 -3.70 10.22
CA GLN A 471 -25.81 -3.77 11.65
C GLN A 471 -25.44 -5.15 12.23
N PRO A 472 -24.94 -5.23 13.49
CA PRO A 472 -24.38 -4.15 14.32
C PRO A 472 -23.25 -3.39 13.65
N ILE A 473 -22.89 -2.24 14.17
CA ILE A 473 -21.82 -1.40 13.63
C ILE A 473 -20.53 -2.22 13.42
N GLY A 474 -19.91 -2.05 12.23
CA GLY A 474 -18.76 -2.86 11.81
C GLY A 474 -19.08 -4.05 10.91
N GLN A 475 -20.35 -4.48 10.85
CA GLN A 475 -20.81 -5.52 9.93
C GLN A 475 -20.92 -4.98 8.49
N ARG A 476 -20.93 -5.88 7.52
CA ARG A 476 -20.92 -5.59 6.09
C ARG A 476 -21.65 -6.67 5.30
N ALA A 477 -22.04 -6.36 4.06
CA ALA A 477 -22.54 -7.33 3.10
C ALA A 477 -21.45 -7.71 2.11
N ALA A 478 -21.33 -8.98 1.78
CA ALA A 478 -20.63 -9.41 0.58
C ALA A 478 -21.51 -9.12 -0.65
N THR A 479 -20.91 -8.85 -1.80
CA THR A 479 -21.64 -8.60 -3.06
C THR A 479 -22.60 -9.74 -3.39
N ARG A 480 -22.19 -10.99 -3.16
CA ARG A 480 -23.04 -12.15 -3.35
C ARG A 480 -24.29 -12.10 -2.47
N GLU A 481 -24.18 -11.66 -1.21
CA GLU A 481 -25.34 -11.53 -0.29
C GLU A 481 -26.35 -10.52 -0.81
N LEU A 482 -25.88 -9.41 -1.42
CA LEU A 482 -26.77 -8.46 -2.09
C LEU A 482 -27.41 -9.06 -3.35
N LEU A 483 -26.61 -9.67 -4.22
CA LEU A 483 -27.11 -10.26 -5.46
C LEU A 483 -28.14 -11.37 -5.21
N MET A 484 -27.98 -12.17 -4.15
CA MET A 484 -28.95 -13.16 -3.71
C MET A 484 -30.29 -12.51 -3.36
N LEU A 485 -30.28 -11.43 -2.57
CA LEU A 485 -31.50 -10.70 -2.16
C LEU A 485 -32.18 -9.97 -3.30
N LEU A 486 -31.43 -9.44 -4.27
CA LEU A 486 -31.93 -8.65 -5.39
C LEU A 486 -32.35 -9.51 -6.58
N GLY A 487 -31.72 -10.67 -6.76
CA GLY A 487 -31.91 -11.53 -7.92
C GLY A 487 -33.31 -12.14 -8.02
N GLY A 488 -34.07 -12.20 -6.91
CA GLY A 488 -35.43 -12.79 -6.88
C GLY A 488 -36.41 -12.12 -7.82
N SER A 489 -36.25 -10.85 -8.15
CA SER A 489 -37.07 -10.11 -9.13
C SER A 489 -36.69 -10.37 -10.59
N ALA A 490 -35.70 -11.22 -10.86
CA ALA A 490 -35.16 -11.50 -12.20
C ALA A 490 -34.74 -10.23 -12.97
N PRO A 491 -33.91 -9.37 -12.38
CA PRO A 491 -33.43 -8.14 -13.02
C PRO A 491 -32.55 -8.44 -14.22
N ASP A 492 -32.45 -7.50 -15.16
CA ASP A 492 -31.36 -7.51 -16.15
C ASP A 492 -30.02 -7.39 -15.43
N LYS A 493 -29.14 -8.38 -15.62
CA LYS A 493 -27.85 -8.45 -14.92
C LYS A 493 -26.95 -7.24 -15.18
N ILE A 494 -26.88 -6.80 -16.44
CA ILE A 494 -26.01 -5.69 -16.86
C ILE A 494 -26.52 -4.39 -16.25
N GLU A 495 -27.82 -4.17 -16.29
CA GLU A 495 -28.47 -2.98 -15.70
C GLU A 495 -28.35 -2.99 -14.18
N LEU A 496 -28.46 -4.15 -13.52
CA LEU A 496 -28.27 -4.28 -12.08
C LEU A 496 -26.84 -3.92 -11.67
N GLU A 497 -25.84 -4.52 -12.33
CA GLU A 497 -24.43 -4.23 -12.06
C GLU A 497 -24.10 -2.75 -12.30
N LYS A 498 -24.59 -2.18 -13.39
CA LYS A 498 -24.44 -0.75 -13.70
C LYS A 498 -25.14 0.15 -12.67
N GLY A 499 -26.33 -0.25 -12.22
CA GLY A 499 -27.08 0.48 -11.21
C GLY A 499 -26.39 0.47 -9.85
N LEU A 500 -25.86 -0.68 -9.44
CA LEU A 500 -25.09 -0.81 -8.19
C LEU A 500 -23.80 0.04 -8.24
N LEU A 501 -23.09 0.06 -9.38
CA LEU A 501 -21.90 0.92 -9.55
C LEU A 501 -22.27 2.40 -9.51
N ARG A 502 -23.31 2.81 -10.22
CA ARG A 502 -23.80 4.20 -10.20
C ARG A 502 -24.25 4.64 -8.82
N TRP A 503 -24.89 3.76 -8.06
CA TRP A 503 -25.22 4.05 -6.66
C TRP A 503 -23.94 4.19 -5.82
N ALA A 504 -22.97 3.27 -5.97
CA ALA A 504 -21.70 3.36 -5.25
C ALA A 504 -20.96 4.68 -5.52
N ASP A 505 -21.02 5.18 -6.76
CA ASP A 505 -20.37 6.44 -7.16
C ASP A 505 -21.12 7.69 -6.65
N ARG A 506 -22.45 7.61 -6.46
CA ARG A 506 -23.29 8.74 -6.01
C ARG A 506 -23.61 8.73 -4.52
N SER A 507 -23.39 7.63 -3.85
CA SER A 507 -23.72 7.45 -2.44
C SER A 507 -22.88 8.36 -1.54
N TRP A 508 -23.54 9.04 -0.61
CA TRP A 508 -22.87 9.85 0.40
C TRP A 508 -22.42 9.06 1.61
N TYR A 509 -23.07 7.93 1.88
CA TYR A 509 -22.87 7.17 3.12
C TYR A 509 -22.38 5.74 2.89
N LEU A 510 -22.21 5.31 1.64
CA LEU A 510 -21.56 4.04 1.37
C LEU A 510 -20.08 4.16 1.73
N ASP A 511 -19.61 3.23 2.53
CA ASP A 511 -18.23 3.23 3.05
C ASP A 511 -17.25 2.90 1.93
N ASP A 512 -16.49 3.88 1.53
CA ASP A 512 -15.53 3.81 0.43
C ASP A 512 -14.23 3.06 0.77
N THR A 513 -13.99 2.72 2.03
CA THR A 513 -12.84 1.90 2.43
C THR A 513 -12.85 0.51 1.80
N PHE A 514 -14.05 0.00 1.48
CA PHE A 514 -14.24 -1.33 0.92
C PHE A 514 -14.57 -1.34 -0.58
N THR A 515 -14.97 -0.21 -1.17
CA THR A 515 -15.39 -0.14 -2.58
C THR A 515 -14.23 -0.23 -3.57
N ASN A 516 -12.99 -0.13 -3.10
CA ASN A 516 -11.79 -0.24 -3.94
C ASN A 516 -11.42 -1.69 -4.28
N GLU A 517 -11.79 -2.65 -3.43
CA GLU A 517 -11.61 -4.06 -3.75
C GLU A 517 -12.78 -4.53 -4.61
N ARG A 518 -12.50 -4.89 -5.86
CA ARG A 518 -13.51 -5.32 -6.83
C ARG A 518 -13.41 -6.80 -7.14
N GLU A 519 -14.57 -7.42 -7.33
CA GLU A 519 -14.74 -8.78 -7.85
C GLU A 519 -15.75 -8.74 -9.00
N ALA A 520 -15.37 -9.22 -10.17
CA ALA A 520 -16.18 -9.15 -11.39
C ALA A 520 -16.71 -7.74 -11.70
N GLY A 521 -15.94 -6.68 -11.37
CA GLY A 521 -16.30 -5.29 -11.65
C GLY A 521 -17.06 -4.59 -10.52
N LEU A 522 -17.69 -5.31 -9.59
CA LEU A 522 -18.42 -4.77 -8.43
C LEU A 522 -17.51 -4.70 -7.19
N PRO A 523 -17.77 -3.78 -6.23
CA PRO A 523 -17.14 -3.83 -4.91
C PRO A 523 -17.35 -5.21 -4.27
N LYS A 524 -16.33 -5.80 -3.65
CA LYS A 524 -16.49 -7.08 -2.94
C LYS A 524 -17.41 -6.99 -1.74
N VAL A 525 -17.45 -5.83 -1.12
CA VAL A 525 -18.09 -5.60 0.17
C VAL A 525 -18.84 -4.27 0.15
N TRP A 526 -20.01 -4.26 0.77
CA TRP A 526 -20.92 -3.12 0.87
C TRP A 526 -21.24 -2.83 2.34
N ARG A 527 -21.13 -1.58 2.71
CA ARG A 527 -21.45 -1.10 4.06
C ARG A 527 -21.93 0.33 4.02
N LEU A 528 -23.01 0.62 4.72
CA LEU A 528 -23.41 2.00 5.00
C LEU A 528 -22.73 2.49 6.29
N GLY A 529 -22.17 3.68 6.22
CA GLY A 529 -21.54 4.38 7.34
C GLY A 529 -22.27 5.65 7.72
N SER A 530 -21.89 6.27 8.83
CA SER A 530 -22.50 7.53 9.32
C SER A 530 -21.79 8.79 8.83
N LYS A 531 -20.69 8.64 8.10
CA LYS A 531 -19.84 9.75 7.69
C LYS A 531 -19.80 9.86 6.18
N PRO A 532 -19.75 11.06 5.59
CA PRO A 532 -19.59 11.24 4.15
C PRO A 532 -18.34 10.51 3.65
N ASN A 533 -18.41 9.94 2.48
CA ASN A 533 -17.28 9.20 1.94
C ASN A 533 -16.15 10.13 1.50
N LEU A 534 -14.91 9.67 1.59
CA LEU A 534 -13.72 10.46 1.27
C LEU A 534 -13.69 10.89 -0.21
N ARG A 535 -14.25 10.09 -1.11
CA ARG A 535 -14.32 10.40 -2.55
C ARG A 535 -15.21 11.60 -2.84
N GLN A 536 -16.36 11.68 -2.17
CA GLN A 536 -17.25 12.83 -2.30
C GLN A 536 -16.57 14.09 -1.78
N MET A 537 -15.92 14.01 -0.61
CA MET A 537 -15.14 15.12 -0.07
C MET A 537 -14.04 15.56 -1.04
N HIS A 538 -13.34 14.60 -1.65
CA HIS A 538 -12.31 14.88 -2.64
C HIS A 538 -12.88 15.55 -3.90
N HIS A 539 -13.99 15.04 -4.42
CA HIS A 539 -14.65 15.65 -5.58
C HIS A 539 -15.01 17.12 -5.31
N ASP A 540 -15.63 17.40 -4.17
CA ASP A 540 -16.01 18.76 -3.78
C ASP A 540 -14.77 19.64 -3.55
N ALA A 541 -13.73 19.10 -2.93
CA ALA A 541 -12.46 19.82 -2.72
C ALA A 541 -11.80 20.23 -4.04
N ARG A 542 -11.80 19.33 -5.04
CA ARG A 542 -11.24 19.63 -6.38
C ARG A 542 -11.90 20.83 -7.07
N LEU A 543 -13.22 20.94 -6.95
CA LEU A 543 -13.98 22.05 -7.58
C LEU A 543 -13.58 23.43 -7.03
N HIS A 544 -13.06 23.49 -5.82
CA HIS A 544 -12.69 24.73 -5.12
C HIS A 544 -11.19 25.04 -5.14
N ILE A 545 -10.39 24.35 -5.96
CA ILE A 545 -8.96 24.65 -6.12
C ILE A 545 -8.79 25.77 -7.12
N SER A 546 -8.18 26.89 -6.67
CA SER A 546 -7.89 28.01 -7.55
C SER A 546 -6.76 27.69 -8.53
N GLN A 547 -6.83 28.26 -9.74
CA GLN A 547 -5.80 28.08 -10.77
C GLN A 547 -4.43 28.58 -10.31
N THR A 548 -4.38 29.66 -9.54
CA THR A 548 -3.12 30.21 -9.01
C THR A 548 -2.40 29.21 -8.12
N VAL A 549 -3.12 28.63 -7.16
CA VAL A 549 -2.54 27.61 -6.25
C VAL A 549 -2.06 26.38 -7.02
N LEU A 550 -2.84 25.97 -8.03
CA LEU A 550 -2.47 24.86 -8.90
C LEU A 550 -1.15 25.11 -9.62
N GLU A 551 -1.00 26.27 -10.28
CA GLU A 551 0.23 26.61 -11.03
C GLU A 551 1.43 26.79 -10.10
N ASP A 552 1.25 27.38 -8.91
CA ASP A 552 2.31 27.52 -7.91
C ASP A 552 2.82 26.14 -7.44
N VAL A 553 1.90 25.22 -7.15
CA VAL A 553 2.28 23.86 -6.75
C VAL A 553 2.93 23.12 -7.92
N LEU A 554 2.40 23.26 -9.13
CA LEU A 554 2.96 22.67 -10.35
C LEU A 554 4.41 23.13 -10.56
N GLU A 555 4.69 24.45 -10.54
CA GLU A 555 6.06 24.98 -10.66
C GLU A 555 7.00 24.47 -9.58
N ASN A 556 6.53 24.41 -8.33
CA ASN A 556 7.30 23.87 -7.20
C ASN A 556 7.62 22.38 -7.36
N GLN A 557 6.67 21.59 -7.87
CA GLN A 557 6.88 20.16 -8.12
C GLN A 557 7.83 19.93 -9.30
N VAL A 558 7.75 20.72 -10.36
CA VAL A 558 8.73 20.70 -11.46
C VAL A 558 10.12 20.99 -10.91
N ALA A 559 10.27 22.01 -10.04
CA ALA A 559 11.56 22.35 -9.42
C ALA A 559 12.15 21.22 -8.54
N ARG A 560 11.34 20.29 -8.09
CA ARG A 560 11.75 19.11 -7.27
C ARG A 560 11.89 17.82 -8.07
N ALA A 561 11.47 17.81 -9.32
CA ALA A 561 11.46 16.61 -10.17
C ALA A 561 12.88 16.26 -10.67
N ASN A 562 13.68 15.61 -9.82
CA ASN A 562 15.09 15.28 -10.09
C ASN A 562 15.31 14.56 -11.43
N LYS A 563 14.37 13.71 -11.87
CA LYS A 563 14.45 13.00 -13.16
C LYS A 563 14.60 13.93 -14.37
N LEU A 564 14.22 15.20 -14.27
CA LEU A 564 14.35 16.15 -15.36
C LEU A 564 15.80 16.59 -15.61
N TRP A 565 16.67 16.50 -14.58
CA TRP A 565 18.08 16.95 -14.68
C TRP A 565 19.08 15.95 -14.12
N GLU A 566 18.65 14.81 -13.62
CA GLU A 566 19.53 13.78 -13.11
C GLU A 566 20.57 13.38 -14.16
N GLY A 567 21.84 13.27 -13.74
CA GLY A 567 22.97 12.97 -14.61
C GLY A 567 23.57 14.20 -15.34
N ALA A 568 22.88 15.33 -15.41
CA ALA A 568 23.37 16.51 -16.10
C ALA A 568 24.69 17.06 -15.48
N GLY A 569 24.79 17.08 -14.15
CA GLY A 569 25.98 17.59 -13.46
C GLY A 569 27.27 16.80 -13.71
N GLY A 570 27.17 15.52 -14.10
CA GLY A 570 28.34 14.68 -14.39
C GLY A 570 29.09 15.05 -15.67
N TYR A 571 28.50 15.86 -16.54
CA TYR A 571 29.10 16.30 -17.79
C TYR A 571 29.71 17.70 -17.73
N GLY A 572 29.68 18.36 -16.55
CA GLY A 572 30.21 19.74 -16.40
C GLY A 572 29.39 20.82 -17.08
N ILE A 573 28.13 20.55 -17.43
CA ILE A 573 27.22 21.46 -18.11
C ILE A 573 26.61 22.48 -17.14
N LYS A 574 26.16 23.63 -17.66
CA LYS A 574 25.42 24.65 -16.92
C LYS A 574 23.94 24.32 -16.93
N LEU A 575 23.41 23.94 -15.73
CA LEU A 575 22.00 23.58 -15.53
C LEU A 575 21.21 24.77 -15.03
N HIS A 576 20.09 25.07 -15.71
CA HIS A 576 19.12 26.12 -15.33
C HIS A 576 17.76 25.51 -15.01
N LYS A 577 17.30 25.70 -13.77
CA LYS A 577 16.01 25.18 -13.30
C LYS A 577 15.00 26.31 -13.25
N LEU A 578 13.99 26.25 -14.11
CA LEU A 578 12.89 27.19 -14.19
C LEU A 578 13.32 28.68 -14.28
N PRO A 579 14.24 29.05 -15.17
CA PRO A 579 14.67 30.43 -15.29
C PRO A 579 13.49 31.35 -15.60
N ASN A 580 13.48 32.56 -15.04
CA ASN A 580 12.40 33.53 -15.24
C ASN A 580 12.62 34.37 -16.49
N LYS A 581 13.88 34.59 -16.81
CA LYS A 581 14.31 35.50 -17.92
C LYS A 581 15.42 34.84 -18.73
N PRO A 582 15.49 35.11 -20.03
CA PRO A 582 16.62 34.68 -20.88
C PRO A 582 17.99 35.08 -20.35
N SER A 583 18.09 36.23 -19.65
CA SER A 583 19.34 36.74 -19.07
C SER A 583 19.92 35.89 -17.95
N GLU A 584 19.16 34.94 -17.42
CA GLU A 584 19.66 33.97 -16.44
C GLU A 584 20.44 32.82 -17.09
N ILE A 585 20.47 32.76 -18.42
CA ILE A 585 21.24 31.81 -19.21
C ILE A 585 22.32 32.59 -19.98
N GLU A 586 23.56 32.44 -19.57
CA GLU A 586 24.71 33.13 -20.16
C GLU A 586 24.96 32.70 -21.63
N ASP A 587 25.61 33.57 -22.43
CA ASP A 587 26.02 33.27 -23.80
C ASP A 587 27.57 33.16 -23.87
N ASP A 588 28.11 32.21 -23.12
CA ASP A 588 29.55 32.04 -22.87
C ASP A 588 30.20 30.89 -23.66
N GLY A 589 29.38 30.17 -24.45
CA GLY A 589 29.83 29.06 -25.28
C GLY A 589 29.94 27.74 -24.55
N GLU A 590 29.61 27.69 -23.24
CA GLU A 590 29.41 26.43 -22.51
C GLU A 590 28.08 25.80 -22.88
N PHE A 591 27.92 24.50 -22.62
CA PHE A 591 26.65 23.83 -22.88
C PHE A 591 25.66 24.14 -21.78
N HIS A 592 24.52 24.72 -22.15
CA HIS A 592 23.44 25.07 -21.25
C HIS A 592 22.24 24.12 -21.45
N TYR A 593 21.80 23.51 -20.36
CA TYR A 593 20.58 22.75 -20.29
C TYR A 593 19.59 23.49 -19.39
N ALA A 594 18.46 23.90 -19.92
CA ALA A 594 17.44 24.63 -19.17
C ALA A 594 16.10 23.90 -19.18
N ILE A 595 15.52 23.69 -17.99
CA ILE A 595 14.14 23.22 -17.82
C ILE A 595 13.29 24.47 -17.67
N LEU A 596 12.43 24.76 -18.65
CA LEU A 596 11.58 25.94 -18.61
C LEU A 596 10.29 25.69 -17.79
N LYS A 597 9.67 26.80 -17.39
CA LYS A 597 8.39 26.77 -16.66
C LYS A 597 7.27 26.18 -17.51
N PRO A 598 6.18 25.66 -16.87
CA PRO A 598 5.02 25.10 -17.57
C PRO A 598 4.43 25.98 -18.68
N LYS A 599 4.51 27.32 -18.54
CA LYS A 599 4.06 28.28 -19.52
C LYS A 599 4.79 28.20 -20.89
N ALA A 600 5.97 27.57 -20.90
CA ALA A 600 6.73 27.35 -22.15
C ALA A 600 6.29 26.09 -22.91
N ALA A 601 5.17 25.49 -22.55
CA ALA A 601 4.63 24.32 -23.21
C ALA A 601 4.57 24.46 -24.72
N SER A 602 5.02 23.45 -25.44
CA SER A 602 5.22 23.48 -26.89
C SER A 602 4.65 22.22 -27.55
N GLU A 603 4.48 22.28 -28.89
CA GLU A 603 4.13 21.10 -29.70
C GLU A 603 5.31 20.71 -30.59
N VAL A 604 5.29 19.48 -31.09
CA VAL A 604 6.29 18.99 -32.05
C VAL A 604 6.30 19.87 -33.30
N GLY A 605 7.46 20.42 -33.67
CA GLY A 605 7.62 21.34 -34.82
C GLY A 605 7.10 22.76 -34.57
N LYS A 606 6.44 23.02 -33.42
CA LYS A 606 5.87 24.33 -33.08
C LYS A 606 6.33 24.76 -31.69
N PRO A 607 7.55 25.26 -31.53
CA PRO A 607 8.02 25.80 -30.26
C PRO A 607 7.17 27.00 -29.85
N SER A 608 6.84 27.09 -28.54
CA SER A 608 6.09 28.22 -28.00
C SER A 608 6.87 29.55 -28.12
N THR A 609 6.16 30.66 -28.06
CA THR A 609 6.76 32.00 -28.06
C THR A 609 7.76 32.17 -26.90
N GLU A 610 7.41 31.63 -25.72
CA GLU A 610 8.29 31.68 -24.55
C GLU A 610 9.57 30.84 -24.76
N ALA A 611 9.47 29.61 -25.28
CA ALA A 611 10.64 28.79 -25.58
C ALA A 611 11.54 29.43 -26.66
N ARG A 612 10.96 30.00 -27.69
CA ARG A 612 11.72 30.76 -28.71
C ARG A 612 12.47 31.93 -28.10
N ARG A 613 11.81 32.68 -27.21
CA ARG A 613 12.41 33.84 -26.55
C ARG A 613 13.69 33.46 -25.78
N PHE A 614 13.71 32.34 -25.07
CA PHE A 614 14.89 31.86 -24.37
C PHE A 614 16.06 31.49 -25.29
N LEU A 615 15.76 31.01 -26.51
CA LEU A 615 16.79 30.71 -27.50
C LEU A 615 17.28 31.96 -28.27
N ASP A 616 16.37 32.89 -28.53
CA ASP A 616 16.64 34.02 -29.39
C ASP A 616 17.18 35.24 -28.65
N GLU A 617 16.86 35.39 -27.37
CA GLU A 617 17.20 36.59 -26.57
C GLU A 617 18.23 36.28 -25.47
N THR A 618 18.99 37.31 -25.08
CA THR A 618 19.81 37.30 -23.85
C THR A 618 19.21 38.19 -22.77
N THR A 619 19.17 39.50 -22.97
CA THR A 619 18.67 40.47 -21.97
C THR A 619 17.32 41.07 -22.35
N GLY A 620 16.87 40.92 -23.59
CA GLY A 620 15.61 41.44 -24.14
C GLY A 620 15.56 41.33 -25.66
N PRO A 621 14.43 41.74 -26.28
CA PRO A 621 14.22 41.62 -27.72
C PRO A 621 15.28 42.32 -28.56
N ASP A 622 15.84 43.41 -28.06
CA ASP A 622 16.88 44.19 -28.75
C ASP A 622 18.30 43.63 -28.58
N LYS A 623 18.46 42.53 -27.81
CA LYS A 623 19.74 41.89 -27.58
C LYS A 623 19.62 40.37 -27.84
N PRO A 624 19.72 39.98 -29.13
CA PRO A 624 19.64 38.59 -29.53
C PRO A 624 20.83 37.79 -29.02
N ARG A 625 20.61 36.47 -28.76
CA ARG A 625 21.65 35.48 -28.53
C ARG A 625 22.36 35.22 -29.86
N ALA A 626 23.46 35.98 -30.12
CA ALA A 626 24.04 36.01 -31.43
C ALA A 626 25.05 34.87 -31.68
N ASN A 627 25.80 34.45 -30.65
CA ASN A 627 27.02 33.70 -30.82
C ASN A 627 26.92 32.20 -30.55
N ASN A 628 26.16 31.75 -29.52
CA ASN A 628 26.26 30.38 -29.05
C ASN A 628 24.90 29.69 -28.94
N ARG A 629 23.98 29.93 -29.87
CA ARG A 629 22.64 29.32 -29.91
C ARG A 629 22.72 27.80 -29.97
N ASN A 630 23.76 27.22 -30.57
CA ASN A 630 23.91 25.78 -30.69
C ASN A 630 24.27 25.08 -29.36
N ALA A 631 24.76 25.86 -28.39
CA ALA A 631 25.11 25.32 -27.05
C ALA A 631 23.96 25.36 -26.06
N LEU A 632 22.74 25.72 -26.49
CA LEU A 632 21.55 25.78 -25.61
C LEU A 632 20.51 24.75 -26.01
N VAL A 633 20.09 23.99 -25.02
CA VAL A 633 19.02 22.98 -25.13
C VAL A 633 17.98 23.24 -24.04
N LEU A 634 16.72 23.37 -24.43
CA LEU A 634 15.60 23.65 -23.56
C LEU A 634 14.71 22.40 -23.43
N ALA A 635 14.44 21.93 -22.23
CA ALA A 635 13.41 20.98 -21.97
C ALA A 635 12.13 21.72 -21.62
N VAL A 636 11.07 21.44 -22.35
CA VAL A 636 9.75 22.07 -22.18
C VAL A 636 8.66 20.99 -22.18
N PRO A 637 7.52 21.21 -21.53
CA PRO A 637 6.44 20.25 -21.59
C PRO A 637 5.70 20.31 -22.91
N SER A 638 5.00 19.22 -23.27
CA SER A 638 3.97 19.29 -24.31
C SER A 638 2.69 19.90 -23.74
N ILE A 639 1.91 20.58 -24.55
CA ILE A 639 0.66 21.25 -24.15
C ILE A 639 -0.31 20.20 -23.59
N GLU A 640 -0.61 19.16 -24.35
CA GLU A 640 -1.54 18.09 -23.96
C GLU A 640 -1.12 17.37 -22.66
N ALA A 641 0.13 16.96 -22.55
CA ALA A 641 0.61 16.24 -21.38
C ALA A 641 0.69 17.14 -20.13
N MET A 642 0.87 18.45 -20.31
CA MET A 642 0.84 19.41 -19.21
C MET A 642 -0.58 19.64 -18.69
N ASP A 643 -1.59 19.59 -19.53
CA ASP A 643 -2.98 19.65 -19.09
C ASP A 643 -3.35 18.41 -18.28
N ILE A 644 -2.89 17.23 -18.68
CA ILE A 644 -3.04 16.00 -17.87
C ILE A 644 -2.31 16.15 -16.52
N ALA A 645 -1.10 16.69 -16.52
CA ALA A 645 -0.34 16.93 -15.28
C ALA A 645 -1.07 17.91 -14.35
N ARG A 646 -1.70 18.97 -14.88
CA ARG A 646 -2.53 19.91 -14.12
C ARG A 646 -3.70 19.19 -13.43
N GLU A 647 -4.38 18.30 -14.14
CA GLU A 647 -5.46 17.51 -13.53
C GLU A 647 -4.95 16.60 -12.40
N LYS A 648 -3.75 16.02 -12.54
CA LYS A 648 -3.14 15.23 -11.46
C LYS A 648 -2.69 16.08 -10.26
N VAL A 649 -2.23 17.29 -10.50
CA VAL A 649 -1.97 18.27 -9.42
C VAL A 649 -3.26 18.64 -8.72
N ARG A 650 -4.37 18.85 -9.44
CA ARG A 650 -5.68 19.13 -8.88
C ARG A 650 -6.20 17.97 -8.04
N ASP A 651 -6.01 16.72 -8.49
CA ASP A 651 -6.34 15.50 -7.73
C ASP A 651 -5.57 15.45 -6.41
N PHE A 652 -4.28 15.67 -6.45
CA PHE A 652 -3.43 15.66 -5.26
C PHE A 652 -3.83 16.76 -4.26
N LEU A 653 -4.02 18.00 -4.74
CA LEU A 653 -4.47 19.13 -3.91
C LEU A 653 -5.86 18.88 -3.32
N GLY A 654 -6.74 18.20 -4.05
CA GLY A 654 -8.04 17.77 -3.56
C GLY A 654 -7.91 16.86 -2.32
N TRP A 655 -7.05 15.86 -2.40
CA TRP A 655 -6.76 14.96 -1.27
C TRP A 655 -6.07 15.67 -0.10
N GLU A 656 -5.14 16.60 -0.35
CA GLU A 656 -4.54 17.42 0.70
C GLU A 656 -5.60 18.25 1.45
N LYS A 657 -6.51 18.86 0.71
CA LYS A 657 -7.61 19.63 1.30
C LYS A 657 -8.56 18.77 2.13
N VAL A 658 -8.84 17.53 1.67
CA VAL A 658 -9.60 16.55 2.46
C VAL A 658 -8.85 16.20 3.75
N ARG A 659 -7.56 15.95 3.69
CA ARG A 659 -6.72 15.69 4.86
C ARG A 659 -6.79 16.86 5.85
N ASP A 660 -6.67 18.09 5.37
CA ASP A 660 -6.72 19.28 6.21
C ASP A 660 -8.11 19.50 6.84
N MET A 661 -9.19 19.24 6.09
CA MET A 661 -10.57 19.27 6.61
C MET A 661 -10.83 18.26 7.72
N LEU A 662 -10.11 17.14 7.70
CA LEU A 662 -10.28 16.03 8.63
C LEU A 662 -9.28 16.08 9.82
N LYS A 663 -8.23 16.90 9.73
CA LYS A 663 -7.15 16.98 10.72
C LYS A 663 -7.62 17.40 12.12
N ASP A 664 -8.64 18.26 12.18
CA ASP A 664 -9.20 18.79 13.43
C ASP A 664 -10.46 18.02 13.90
N ARG A 665 -10.85 16.98 13.16
CA ARG A 665 -12.02 16.15 13.47
C ARG A 665 -11.55 14.81 14.02
N ASN A 666 -11.88 14.53 15.29
CA ASN A 666 -11.71 13.20 15.91
C ASN A 666 -12.67 12.14 15.33
N ASP A 667 -13.05 12.30 14.06
CA ASP A 667 -14.17 11.59 13.41
C ASP A 667 -13.72 10.48 12.47
N ILE A 668 -12.42 10.30 12.27
CA ILE A 668 -11.90 9.34 11.29
C ILE A 668 -11.49 8.07 12.03
N ASP A 669 -11.98 6.92 11.55
CA ASP A 669 -11.48 5.63 11.98
C ASP A 669 -10.11 5.31 11.34
N THR A 670 -9.41 4.34 11.92
CA THR A 670 -8.07 3.93 11.45
C THR A 670 -8.07 3.45 10.00
N ALA A 671 -9.15 2.83 9.52
CA ALA A 671 -9.26 2.35 8.14
C ALA A 671 -9.38 3.51 7.15
N ARG A 672 -10.16 4.53 7.46
CA ARG A 672 -10.28 5.75 6.65
C ARG A 672 -9.00 6.57 6.64
N THR A 673 -8.32 6.68 7.78
CA THR A 673 -7.00 7.32 7.84
C THR A 673 -6.03 6.60 6.91
N ALA A 674 -5.97 5.28 6.97
CA ALA A 674 -5.13 4.49 6.08
C ALA A 674 -5.49 4.67 4.59
N MET A 675 -6.78 4.74 4.26
CA MET A 675 -7.24 4.99 2.89
C MET A 675 -6.88 6.40 2.40
N LEU A 676 -7.06 7.42 3.23
CA LEU A 676 -6.68 8.79 2.91
C LEU A 676 -5.18 8.90 2.62
N GLU A 677 -4.35 8.32 3.48
CA GLU A 677 -2.89 8.28 3.30
C GLU A 677 -2.50 7.50 2.03
N ALA A 678 -3.18 6.39 1.75
CA ALA A 678 -2.97 5.64 0.51
C ALA A 678 -3.35 6.47 -0.73
N SER A 679 -4.50 7.15 -0.70
CA SER A 679 -4.96 8.02 -1.79
C SER A 679 -4.02 9.19 -2.03
N LEU A 680 -3.56 9.86 -0.97
CA LEU A 680 -2.55 10.92 -1.04
C LEU A 680 -1.24 10.44 -1.67
N ARG A 681 -0.76 9.27 -1.27
CA ARG A 681 0.46 8.67 -1.81
C ARG A 681 0.31 8.33 -3.29
N VAL A 682 -0.80 7.72 -3.68
CA VAL A 682 -1.09 7.39 -5.09
C VAL A 682 -1.20 8.66 -5.92
N ALA A 683 -2.00 9.64 -5.48
CA ALA A 683 -2.16 10.91 -6.18
C ALA A 683 -0.83 11.68 -6.29
N GLY A 684 -0.02 11.66 -5.22
CA GLY A 684 1.31 12.28 -5.22
C GLY A 684 2.28 11.62 -6.19
N ASN A 685 2.31 10.29 -6.24
CA ASN A 685 3.13 9.55 -7.19
C ASN A 685 2.67 9.76 -8.64
N ASP A 686 1.37 9.74 -8.88
CA ASP A 686 0.78 10.02 -10.20
C ASP A 686 1.12 11.44 -10.67
N MET A 687 0.98 12.42 -9.79
CA MET A 687 1.32 13.82 -10.07
C MET A 687 2.79 13.96 -10.48
N VAL A 688 3.71 13.44 -9.69
CA VAL A 688 5.15 13.51 -9.98
C VAL A 688 5.47 12.79 -11.29
N SER A 689 4.90 11.61 -11.51
CA SER A 689 5.09 10.84 -12.74
C SER A 689 4.58 11.59 -13.97
N GLN A 690 3.38 12.16 -13.92
CA GLN A 690 2.79 12.90 -15.04
C GLN A 690 3.53 14.21 -15.32
N ILE A 691 4.03 14.89 -14.30
CA ILE A 691 4.87 16.08 -14.48
C ILE A 691 6.15 15.73 -15.24
N VAL A 692 6.84 14.66 -14.86
CA VAL A 692 8.04 14.21 -15.57
C VAL A 692 7.72 13.81 -17.01
N MET A 693 6.64 13.05 -17.22
CA MET A 693 6.20 12.64 -18.56
C MET A 693 5.77 13.82 -19.44
N ALA A 694 5.28 14.91 -18.84
CA ALA A 694 4.89 16.09 -19.58
C ALA A 694 6.09 16.79 -20.25
N TYR A 695 7.27 16.73 -19.65
CA TYR A 695 8.50 17.31 -20.20
C TYR A 695 9.10 16.40 -21.28
N CYS A 696 8.39 16.24 -22.37
CA CYS A 696 8.76 15.38 -23.49
C CYS A 696 9.15 16.14 -24.76
N ILE A 697 9.21 17.45 -24.71
CA ILE A 697 9.63 18.28 -25.85
C ILE A 697 10.98 18.94 -25.55
N VAL A 698 11.87 18.87 -26.52
CA VAL A 698 13.15 19.57 -26.50
C VAL A 698 13.15 20.67 -27.59
N VAL A 699 13.46 21.89 -27.18
CA VAL A 699 13.56 23.02 -28.08
C VAL A 699 15.02 23.45 -28.16
N THR A 700 15.53 23.52 -29.38
CA THR A 700 16.92 23.90 -29.68
C THR A 700 17.01 24.32 -31.16
N VAL A 701 18.20 24.73 -31.62
CA VAL A 701 18.40 25.03 -33.05
C VAL A 701 18.70 23.77 -33.87
N ASP A 702 18.19 23.72 -35.07
CA ASP A 702 18.47 22.67 -36.05
C ASP A 702 19.76 23.00 -36.87
N LYS A 703 20.09 22.17 -37.89
CA LYS A 703 21.25 22.38 -38.77
C LYS A 703 21.19 23.67 -39.59
N LYS A 704 20.01 24.25 -39.78
CA LYS A 704 19.79 25.51 -40.53
C LYS A 704 19.78 26.73 -39.60
N ASN A 705 20.07 26.55 -38.32
CA ASN A 705 19.99 27.58 -37.29
C ASN A 705 18.54 28.06 -37.01
N GLU A 706 17.53 27.24 -37.37
CA GLU A 706 16.14 27.52 -37.07
C GLU A 706 15.74 26.87 -35.74
N VAL A 707 14.86 27.54 -34.99
CA VAL A 707 14.36 26.98 -33.72
C VAL A 707 13.42 25.81 -34.00
N ALA A 708 13.78 24.64 -33.55
CA ALA A 708 13.04 23.37 -33.73
C ALA A 708 12.59 22.79 -32.39
N ALA A 709 11.45 22.07 -32.40
CA ALA A 709 10.90 21.35 -31.26
C ALA A 709 10.80 19.86 -31.59
N TYR A 710 11.47 19.04 -30.82
CA TYR A 710 11.54 17.59 -31.00
C TYR A 710 10.87 16.86 -29.84
N ARG A 711 10.12 15.80 -30.12
CA ARG A 711 9.57 14.94 -29.08
C ARG A 711 10.60 13.88 -28.67
N ILE A 712 10.85 13.78 -27.38
CA ILE A 712 11.69 12.75 -26.74
C ILE A 712 10.80 11.70 -26.09
N THR A 713 11.16 10.44 -26.20
CA THR A 713 10.48 9.38 -25.50
C THR A 713 10.91 9.38 -24.04
N VAL A 714 9.96 9.68 -23.15
CA VAL A 714 10.18 9.71 -21.70
C VAL A 714 9.76 8.38 -21.10
N ASP A 715 10.62 7.80 -20.30
CA ASP A 715 10.37 6.59 -19.52
C ASP A 715 10.93 6.76 -18.09
N ASN A 716 11.25 5.68 -17.41
CA ASN A 716 11.82 5.72 -16.07
C ASN A 716 13.27 6.23 -15.99
N ALA A 717 13.95 6.39 -17.13
CA ALA A 717 15.31 6.93 -17.16
C ALA A 717 15.32 8.47 -17.05
N PRO A 718 16.41 9.08 -16.58
CA PRO A 718 16.57 10.53 -16.52
C PRO A 718 16.35 11.17 -17.89
N LEU A 719 15.56 12.27 -17.92
CA LEU A 719 15.24 12.98 -19.16
C LEU A 719 16.50 13.45 -19.90
N PHE A 720 17.49 13.99 -19.19
CA PHE A 720 18.72 14.47 -19.78
C PHE A 720 19.46 13.37 -20.56
N ALA A 721 19.55 12.16 -20.01
CA ALA A 721 20.16 11.03 -20.70
C ALA A 721 19.43 10.66 -22.00
N LYS A 722 18.08 10.76 -22.01
CA LYS A 722 17.26 10.55 -23.21
C LYS A 722 17.47 11.65 -24.26
N ILE A 723 17.62 12.89 -23.82
CA ILE A 723 17.92 14.02 -24.72
C ILE A 723 19.29 13.84 -25.39
N VAL A 724 20.32 13.45 -24.64
CA VAL A 724 21.65 13.18 -25.16
C VAL A 724 21.66 12.00 -26.15
N ALA A 725 20.89 10.96 -25.89
CA ALA A 725 20.80 9.78 -26.75
C ALA A 725 19.98 10.02 -28.04
N ASP A 726 19.17 11.06 -28.10
CA ASP A 726 18.30 11.33 -29.26
C ASP A 726 19.09 11.97 -30.41
N LYS A 727 19.22 11.22 -31.52
CA LYS A 727 19.96 11.66 -32.73
C LYS A 727 19.44 12.97 -33.35
N LYS A 728 18.16 13.32 -33.13
CA LYS A 728 17.57 14.57 -33.68
C LYS A 728 18.12 15.81 -32.99
N VAL A 729 18.45 15.71 -31.71
CA VAL A 729 19.00 16.81 -30.93
C VAL A 729 20.48 17.04 -31.25
N ARG A 730 21.19 16.03 -31.79
CA ARG A 730 22.56 16.06 -32.23
C ARG A 730 23.56 16.46 -31.14
N ILE A 731 23.44 15.85 -29.99
CA ILE A 731 24.37 16.04 -28.86
C ILE A 731 25.44 14.96 -28.93
N GLU A 732 26.69 15.37 -28.76
CA GLU A 732 27.85 14.48 -28.65
C GLU A 732 28.48 14.66 -27.26
N SER A 733 28.72 13.56 -26.59
CA SER A 733 29.31 13.54 -25.24
C SER A 733 30.85 13.55 -25.27
N THR A 734 31.43 13.02 -26.35
CA THR A 734 32.88 12.95 -26.56
C THR A 734 33.21 13.61 -27.90
N ALA A 735 34.29 14.36 -27.93
CA ALA A 735 34.82 14.81 -29.21
C ALA A 735 35.28 13.59 -30.01
N VAL A 736 35.06 13.62 -31.30
CA VAL A 736 35.65 12.68 -32.25
C VAL A 736 37.15 12.72 -32.14
N ASN A 737 37.89 11.77 -32.72
CA ASN A 737 39.35 11.77 -32.74
C ASN A 737 39.96 13.07 -33.31
N ALA A 738 41.23 13.30 -33.04
CA ALA A 738 41.91 14.54 -33.47
C ALA A 738 41.85 14.80 -34.99
N GLU A 739 41.85 13.72 -35.78
CA GLU A 739 41.70 13.78 -37.25
C GLU A 739 40.41 14.44 -37.70
N ALA A 740 39.31 14.24 -36.98
CA ALA A 740 38.06 14.85 -37.30
C ALA A 740 38.02 16.39 -37.12
N LEU A 741 38.96 16.95 -36.34
CA LEU A 741 39.11 18.35 -36.08
C LEU A 741 40.11 19.03 -37.09
N LEU A 742 40.77 18.24 -37.93
CA LEU A 742 41.76 18.68 -38.92
C LEU A 742 41.09 19.01 -40.30
N PRO A 743 41.79 19.66 -41.21
CA PRO A 743 41.33 19.87 -42.57
C PRO A 743 40.91 18.56 -43.28
N GLY A 744 39.79 18.59 -43.95
CA GLY A 744 39.22 17.39 -44.60
C GLY A 744 38.44 16.47 -43.67
N GLY A 745 38.39 16.77 -42.37
CA GLY A 745 37.56 16.05 -41.40
C GLY A 745 36.06 16.33 -41.55
N PRO A 746 35.19 15.56 -40.96
CA PRO A 746 33.72 15.60 -41.13
C PRO A 746 33.07 16.92 -40.65
N TYR A 747 33.76 17.72 -39.88
CA TYR A 747 33.23 18.98 -39.31
C TYR A 747 33.50 20.23 -40.17
N ASP A 748 34.37 20.14 -41.16
CA ASP A 748 34.67 21.26 -42.08
C ASP A 748 34.99 22.57 -41.31
N LEU A 749 35.97 22.45 -40.39
CA LEU A 749 36.31 23.53 -39.45
C LEU A 749 37.35 24.54 -40.01
N TRP A 750 38.05 24.20 -41.10
CA TRP A 750 39.16 24.96 -41.63
C TRP A 750 38.82 25.62 -42.97
N GLU A 751 39.36 26.82 -43.21
CA GLU A 751 39.22 27.45 -44.51
C GLU A 751 40.25 26.84 -45.50
N GLU A 752 39.93 26.93 -46.78
CA GLU A 752 40.81 26.40 -47.82
C GLU A 752 42.20 27.10 -47.78
N GLY A 753 43.27 26.33 -47.61
CA GLY A 753 44.65 26.86 -47.52
C GLY A 753 45.07 27.31 -46.12
N GLU A 754 44.20 27.26 -45.13
CA GLU A 754 44.50 27.59 -43.74
C GLU A 754 45.44 26.52 -43.13
N LYS A 755 46.55 27.00 -42.47
CA LYS A 755 47.61 26.14 -41.91
C LYS A 755 47.69 26.23 -40.40
N SER A 756 47.08 27.25 -39.82
CA SER A 756 46.98 27.40 -38.37
C SER A 756 45.64 27.93 -37.95
N ARG A 757 45.13 27.50 -36.77
CA ARG A 757 43.90 27.99 -36.19
C ARG A 757 43.94 28.05 -34.68
N PHE A 758 43.39 29.11 -34.08
CA PHE A 758 43.36 29.22 -32.62
C PHE A 758 42.50 28.11 -32.00
N VAL A 759 43.04 27.53 -30.94
CA VAL A 759 42.36 26.49 -30.17
C VAL A 759 40.97 26.98 -29.66
N LYS A 760 40.89 28.26 -29.22
CA LYS A 760 39.64 28.89 -28.78
C LYS A 760 38.57 28.90 -29.86
N ASP A 761 38.98 29.11 -31.13
CA ASP A 761 38.05 29.19 -32.27
C ASP A 761 37.58 27.78 -32.66
N LEU A 762 38.44 26.78 -32.66
CA LEU A 762 38.08 25.37 -32.88
C LEU A 762 37.13 24.87 -31.80
N VAL A 763 37.44 25.15 -30.55
CA VAL A 763 36.60 24.75 -29.41
C VAL A 763 35.27 25.51 -29.42
N GLY A 764 35.28 26.81 -29.73
CA GLY A 764 34.09 27.65 -29.77
C GLY A 764 33.19 27.42 -30.99
N ALA A 765 33.71 26.85 -32.07
CA ALA A 765 32.96 26.62 -33.30
C ALA A 765 31.72 25.75 -33.08
N PHE A 766 31.78 24.74 -32.17
CA PHE A 766 30.68 23.85 -31.86
C PHE A 766 29.52 24.55 -31.15
N ALA A 767 29.79 25.55 -30.35
CA ALA A 767 28.75 26.37 -29.73
C ALA A 767 28.11 27.36 -30.72
N ALA A 768 28.94 27.92 -31.61
CA ALA A 768 28.54 29.01 -32.50
C ALA A 768 27.88 28.52 -33.80
N THR A 769 28.27 27.37 -34.33
CA THR A 769 27.87 26.92 -35.68
C THR A 769 26.77 25.85 -35.58
N ALA A 770 25.59 26.15 -36.03
CA ALA A 770 24.43 25.23 -35.96
C ALA A 770 24.56 23.97 -36.83
N LYS A 771 25.42 23.96 -37.84
CA LYS A 771 25.71 22.76 -38.65
C LYS A 771 26.42 21.66 -37.85
N LEU A 772 27.22 22.06 -36.84
CA LEU A 772 27.99 21.16 -36.00
C LEU A 772 27.13 20.48 -34.92
N PRO A 773 27.52 19.32 -34.40
CA PRO A 773 26.87 18.72 -33.25
C PRO A 773 27.01 19.63 -32.02
N LYS A 774 26.10 19.45 -31.07
CA LYS A 774 26.16 20.14 -29.78
C LYS A 774 27.09 19.35 -28.85
N MET A 775 28.16 20.00 -28.39
CA MET A 775 29.09 19.32 -27.49
C MET A 775 28.71 19.56 -26.05
N LEU A 776 28.52 18.47 -25.29
CA LEU A 776 28.16 18.51 -23.86
C LEU A 776 29.22 19.19 -23.01
N ASN A 777 30.48 18.94 -23.36
CA ASN A 777 31.59 19.47 -22.61
C ASN A 777 32.58 20.11 -23.57
N ARG A 778 32.69 21.41 -23.47
CA ARG A 778 33.68 22.19 -24.22
C ARG A 778 35.11 21.70 -23.98
N SER A 779 35.45 21.30 -22.77
CA SER A 779 36.74 20.74 -22.44
C SER A 779 37.03 19.39 -23.14
N ALA A 780 36.00 18.66 -23.59
CA ALA A 780 36.21 17.41 -24.33
C ALA A 780 36.86 17.68 -25.71
N ILE A 781 36.52 18.80 -26.35
CA ILE A 781 37.17 19.23 -27.62
C ILE A 781 38.61 19.58 -27.35
N LEU A 782 38.83 20.32 -26.27
CA LEU A 782 40.18 20.66 -25.85
C LEU A 782 41.03 19.40 -25.58
N GLU A 783 40.48 18.45 -24.84
CA GLU A 783 41.14 17.18 -24.57
C GLU A 783 41.44 16.39 -25.85
N THR A 784 40.55 16.42 -26.86
CA THR A 784 40.79 15.78 -28.14
C THR A 784 41.95 16.48 -28.88
N LEU A 785 42.02 17.81 -28.85
CA LEU A 785 43.16 18.55 -29.39
C LEU A 785 44.47 18.24 -28.64
N LEU A 786 44.41 18.13 -27.30
CA LEU A 786 45.59 17.77 -26.53
C LEU A 786 46.02 16.32 -26.82
N SER A 787 45.10 15.40 -26.96
CA SER A 787 45.39 14.01 -27.34
C SER A 787 45.99 13.94 -28.75
N GLY A 788 45.51 14.72 -29.71
CA GLY A 788 46.07 14.80 -31.03
C GLY A 788 47.50 15.37 -31.06
N CYS A 789 47.80 16.35 -30.19
CA CYS A 789 49.16 16.85 -29.99
C CYS A 789 50.07 15.76 -29.37
N GLU A 790 49.57 15.00 -28.39
CA GLU A 790 50.28 13.90 -27.72
C GLU A 790 50.55 12.74 -28.71
N SER A 791 49.57 12.43 -29.58
CA SER A 791 49.76 11.41 -30.63
C SER A 791 50.67 11.90 -31.76
N GLY A 792 50.82 13.22 -31.93
CA GLY A 792 51.70 13.82 -32.92
C GLY A 792 51.02 14.21 -34.25
N ASP A 793 49.67 14.20 -34.30
CA ASP A 793 48.89 14.51 -35.49
C ASP A 793 49.08 15.95 -35.94
N PHE A 794 49.36 16.85 -35.02
CA PHE A 794 49.66 18.28 -35.24
C PHE A 794 50.47 18.86 -34.10
N VAL A 795 50.87 20.12 -34.25
CA VAL A 795 51.64 20.90 -33.28
C VAL A 795 50.81 21.94 -32.61
N LEU A 796 50.91 22.10 -31.30
CA LEU A 796 50.36 23.25 -30.58
C LEU A 796 51.46 24.33 -30.40
N ARG A 797 51.12 25.61 -30.65
CA ARG A 797 51.98 26.73 -30.47
C ARG A 797 51.37 27.84 -29.63
N VAL A 798 52.15 28.35 -28.69
CA VAL A 798 51.84 29.57 -27.94
C VAL A 798 52.80 30.65 -28.36
N THR A 799 52.27 31.78 -28.79
CA THR A 799 53.07 32.98 -29.11
C THR A 799 52.81 34.01 -28.02
N ARG A 800 53.89 34.41 -27.32
CA ARG A 800 53.79 35.43 -26.28
C ARG A 800 53.87 36.85 -26.83
N SER A 801 53.57 37.81 -25.98
CA SER A 801 53.59 39.25 -26.33
C SER A 801 54.95 39.75 -26.75
N ASP A 802 56.07 39.17 -26.30
CA ASP A 802 57.45 39.43 -26.68
C ASP A 802 57.86 38.75 -27.99
N LYS A 803 56.93 38.10 -28.69
CA LYS A 803 57.11 37.29 -29.89
C LYS A 803 57.91 36.01 -29.70
N SER A 804 58.25 35.62 -28.47
CA SER A 804 58.77 34.30 -28.18
C SER A 804 57.67 33.28 -28.39
N ALA A 805 58.04 32.12 -28.94
CA ALA A 805 57.10 31.01 -29.13
C ALA A 805 57.50 29.80 -28.30
N ARG A 806 56.49 29.01 -27.88
CA ARG A 806 56.68 27.66 -27.36
C ARG A 806 55.88 26.71 -28.25
N THR A 807 56.44 25.57 -28.53
CA THR A 807 55.79 24.51 -29.32
C THR A 807 55.66 23.22 -28.53
N PHE A 808 54.58 22.51 -28.75
CA PHE A 808 54.28 21.24 -28.15
C PHE A 808 53.91 20.23 -29.24
N TRP A 809 54.64 19.13 -29.26
CA TRP A 809 54.41 18.00 -30.18
C TRP A 809 54.79 16.72 -29.48
N LYS A 810 53.90 15.72 -29.55
CA LYS A 810 54.02 14.50 -28.74
C LYS A 810 54.24 14.80 -27.23
N SER A 811 53.71 15.92 -26.80
CA SER A 811 53.79 16.38 -25.40
C SER A 811 52.61 17.25 -25.06
N ARG A 812 52.24 17.27 -23.78
CA ARG A 812 51.06 18.07 -23.34
C ARG A 812 51.50 19.47 -22.90
N PRO A 813 50.79 20.52 -23.36
CA PRO A 813 50.99 21.87 -22.85
C PRO A 813 50.79 21.96 -21.33
N ASP A 814 51.57 22.78 -20.66
CA ASP A 814 51.39 23.09 -19.26
C ASP A 814 50.19 24.03 -19.02
N GLY A 815 49.73 24.15 -17.75
CA GLY A 815 48.57 24.97 -17.42
C GLY A 815 48.69 26.45 -17.79
N HIS A 816 49.93 27.01 -17.87
CA HIS A 816 50.18 28.37 -18.30
C HIS A 816 49.99 28.51 -19.83
N ALA A 817 50.43 27.54 -20.58
CA ALA A 817 50.25 27.51 -22.04
C ALA A 817 48.77 27.33 -22.42
N LEU A 818 48.05 26.51 -21.68
CA LEU A 818 46.61 26.30 -21.89
C LEU A 818 45.76 27.53 -21.58
N ALA A 819 46.21 28.40 -20.70
CA ALA A 819 45.51 29.64 -20.35
C ALA A 819 45.75 30.78 -21.37
N GLU A 820 46.73 30.63 -22.26
CA GLU A 820 47.05 31.67 -23.23
C GLU A 820 46.06 31.74 -24.38
N SER A 821 45.52 32.91 -24.65
CA SER A 821 44.59 33.14 -25.76
C SER A 821 45.25 33.00 -27.16
N SER A 822 46.58 33.00 -27.24
CA SER A 822 47.38 32.80 -28.44
C SER A 822 47.68 31.36 -28.79
N LEU A 823 47.13 30.39 -27.98
CA LEU A 823 47.31 28.96 -28.25
C LEU A 823 46.65 28.59 -29.59
N GLU A 824 47.42 28.05 -30.52
CA GLU A 824 46.93 27.67 -31.85
C GLU A 824 47.38 26.26 -32.24
N VAL A 825 46.58 25.62 -33.08
CA VAL A 825 46.91 24.36 -33.78
C VAL A 825 47.62 24.69 -35.06
N LEU A 826 48.74 24.05 -35.31
CA LEU A 826 49.46 24.11 -36.58
C LEU A 826 49.50 22.76 -37.23
N LEU A 827 49.27 22.70 -38.53
CA LEU A 827 49.51 21.47 -39.29
C LEU A 827 50.98 21.14 -39.31
N SER A 828 51.34 19.86 -39.31
CA SER A 828 52.73 19.42 -39.24
C SER A 828 53.61 19.93 -40.36
N ASP A 829 53.01 20.20 -41.56
CA ASP A 829 53.71 20.77 -42.74
C ASP A 829 54.06 22.26 -42.62
N ALA A 830 53.40 22.93 -41.69
CA ALA A 830 53.61 24.36 -41.45
C ALA A 830 54.28 24.67 -40.10
N ALA A 831 54.48 23.68 -39.32
CA ALA A 831 55.03 23.80 -37.97
C ALA A 831 56.56 23.68 -37.96
N THR A 832 57.21 24.54 -37.15
CA THR A 832 58.61 24.40 -36.78
C THR A 832 58.67 24.36 -35.26
N LEU A 833 59.15 23.22 -34.71
CA LEU A 833 59.29 23.04 -33.29
C LEU A 833 60.44 23.87 -32.72
N VAL A 834 60.18 24.72 -31.76
CA VAL A 834 61.14 25.48 -30.99
C VAL A 834 61.46 24.87 -29.63
N ASP A 835 60.57 23.97 -29.21
CA ASP A 835 60.76 23.12 -28.03
C ASP A 835 60.55 21.65 -28.44
N LEU A 836 61.38 20.75 -27.95
CA LEU A 836 61.27 19.33 -28.17
C LEU A 836 61.42 18.59 -26.85
N ASP A 837 60.51 17.67 -26.49
CA ASP A 837 60.68 16.91 -25.26
C ASP A 837 61.80 15.90 -25.39
N SER A 838 62.78 15.99 -24.49
CA SER A 838 63.95 15.13 -24.44
C SER A 838 63.57 13.63 -24.33
N ALA A 839 62.39 13.31 -23.74
CA ALA A 839 61.92 11.94 -23.61
C ALA A 839 61.66 11.27 -24.97
N LEU A 840 61.29 12.02 -25.98
CA LEU A 840 60.97 11.51 -27.31
C LEU A 840 62.20 10.99 -28.07
N LEU A 841 63.37 11.44 -27.68
CA LEU A 841 64.65 11.02 -28.33
C LEU A 841 65.09 9.61 -27.88
N ALA A 842 64.50 9.07 -26.82
CA ALA A 842 64.81 7.74 -26.31
C ALA A 842 64.43 6.61 -27.29
N PRO A 843 65.13 5.49 -27.33
CA PRO A 843 64.78 4.36 -28.18
C PRO A 843 63.36 3.88 -28.03
N GLY A 844 62.66 3.67 -29.16
CA GLY A 844 61.28 3.18 -29.19
C GLY A 844 60.21 4.26 -29.00
N MET A 845 60.56 5.51 -28.68
CA MET A 845 59.62 6.60 -28.51
C MET A 845 59.14 7.22 -29.84
N LEU A 846 60.02 7.31 -30.80
CA LEU A 846 59.73 7.82 -32.15
C LEU A 846 59.94 6.69 -33.17
N PRO A 847 58.92 6.37 -34.01
CA PRO A 847 59.05 5.34 -35.03
C PRO A 847 60.16 5.70 -36.05
N GLY A 848 61.04 4.75 -36.37
CA GLY A 848 62.07 4.90 -37.38
C GLY A 848 63.25 5.81 -37.03
N LEU A 849 63.29 6.43 -35.86
CA LEU A 849 64.43 7.28 -35.44
C LEU A 849 65.64 6.43 -35.15
N TRP A 850 65.47 5.33 -34.40
CA TRP A 850 66.58 4.42 -34.10
C TRP A 850 66.59 3.23 -35.04
N ALA A 851 67.47 3.22 -36.04
CA ALA A 851 67.64 2.12 -36.96
C ALA A 851 68.72 1.09 -36.46
N GLY A 852 69.44 1.39 -35.43
CA GLY A 852 70.44 0.62 -34.74
C GLY A 852 70.62 1.12 -33.29
N ASP A 853 71.79 0.73 -32.69
CA ASP A 853 72.02 1.05 -31.28
C ASP A 853 72.64 2.47 -31.11
N SER A 854 72.81 3.23 -32.19
CA SER A 854 73.32 4.59 -32.18
C SER A 854 72.74 5.47 -33.22
N ILE A 855 72.65 6.76 -32.95
CA ILE A 855 72.24 7.81 -33.87
C ILE A 855 73.19 8.98 -33.86
N THR A 856 73.30 9.75 -34.93
CA THR A 856 74.06 10.95 -35.04
C THR A 856 73.18 12.22 -35.00
N LEU A 857 73.78 13.36 -34.71
CA LEU A 857 73.09 14.67 -34.74
C LEU A 857 72.51 14.92 -36.12
N ALA A 858 73.19 14.59 -37.22
CA ALA A 858 72.73 14.76 -38.58
C ALA A 858 71.52 13.88 -38.90
N GLN A 859 71.45 12.67 -38.33
CA GLN A 859 70.23 11.83 -38.47
C GLN A 859 69.04 12.44 -37.72
N LEU A 860 69.30 13.02 -36.55
CA LEU A 860 68.25 13.74 -35.84
C LEU A 860 67.76 15.00 -36.64
N GLU A 861 68.64 15.76 -37.15
CA GLU A 861 68.33 16.95 -37.97
C GLU A 861 67.58 16.56 -39.27
N THR A 862 67.97 15.44 -39.90
CA THR A 862 67.26 14.89 -41.05
C THR A 862 65.86 14.38 -40.65
N TYR A 863 65.72 13.69 -39.53
CA TYR A 863 64.41 13.20 -39.00
C TYR A 863 63.46 14.37 -38.77
N PHE A 864 63.93 15.48 -38.22
CA PHE A 864 63.15 16.67 -37.93
C PHE A 864 63.26 17.74 -39.03
N SER A 865 63.46 17.33 -40.28
CA SER A 865 63.54 18.25 -41.42
C SER A 865 62.21 18.85 -41.90
N GLY A 866 61.05 18.27 -41.43
CA GLY A 866 59.72 18.66 -41.94
C GLY A 866 59.36 18.00 -43.26
N THR A 867 60.15 17.02 -43.73
CA THR A 867 59.91 16.26 -44.99
C THR A 867 59.83 14.74 -44.73
N HIS A 868 60.10 14.34 -43.50
CA HIS A 868 60.15 12.92 -43.16
C HIS A 868 58.78 12.39 -42.77
N PHE A 869 58.35 11.23 -43.39
CA PHE A 869 57.12 10.56 -43.08
C PHE A 869 57.40 9.23 -42.39
N VAL A 870 56.64 8.94 -41.35
CA VAL A 870 56.68 7.66 -40.65
C VAL A 870 55.32 7.02 -40.67
N SER A 871 55.27 5.70 -40.87
CA SER A 871 54.03 4.95 -40.80
C SER A 871 53.71 4.61 -39.34
N VAL A 872 52.55 5.01 -38.88
CA VAL A 872 52.06 4.77 -37.52
C VAL A 872 50.83 3.90 -37.56
N ASP A 873 50.74 2.85 -36.76
CA ASP A 873 49.51 2.05 -36.61
C ASP A 873 48.53 2.76 -35.68
N LYS A 874 47.31 3.05 -36.17
CA LYS A 874 46.21 3.72 -35.44
C LYS A 874 45.17 2.72 -34.96
N GLY A 875 45.52 1.43 -34.84
CA GLY A 875 44.59 0.42 -34.33
C GLY A 875 43.58 -0.09 -35.36
N GLY A 876 44.16 -0.62 -36.52
CA GLY A 876 43.37 -1.21 -37.59
C GLY A 876 43.62 -0.62 -38.97
N TYR A 877 44.35 0.48 -39.06
CA TYR A 877 44.87 1.06 -40.30
C TYR A 877 46.23 1.71 -40.00
N SER A 878 47.08 1.82 -41.03
CA SER A 878 48.34 2.54 -40.94
C SER A 878 48.23 3.89 -41.59
N GLU A 879 48.71 4.93 -40.92
CA GLU A 879 48.72 6.31 -41.38
C GLU A 879 50.15 6.81 -41.54
N ASN A 880 50.44 7.56 -42.60
CA ASN A 880 51.73 8.22 -42.80
C ASN A 880 51.69 9.60 -42.11
N LEU A 881 52.35 9.70 -40.98
CA LEU A 881 52.45 10.92 -40.20
C LEU A 881 53.65 11.70 -40.65
N LEU A 882 53.48 12.95 -41.00
CA LEU A 882 54.57 13.88 -41.32
C LEU A 882 55.26 14.34 -40.00
N ILE A 883 56.52 14.13 -39.86
CA ILE A 883 57.31 14.64 -38.75
C ILE A 883 57.53 16.12 -38.94
N PRO A 884 57.13 17.00 -38.01
CA PRO A 884 57.32 18.47 -38.17
C PRO A 884 58.78 18.84 -38.12
N ALA A 885 59.11 19.95 -38.79
CA ALA A 885 60.45 20.50 -38.69
C ALA A 885 60.78 20.93 -37.25
N ALA A 886 62.04 20.83 -36.84
CA ALA A 886 62.49 21.37 -35.56
C ALA A 886 63.74 22.28 -35.79
N THR A 887 63.85 23.31 -34.98
CA THR A 887 65.07 24.17 -35.03
C THR A 887 66.26 23.40 -34.52
N PRO A 888 67.44 23.63 -35.07
CA PRO A 888 68.68 22.99 -34.61
C PRO A 888 68.89 23.23 -33.11
N GLU A 889 68.52 24.36 -32.60
CA GLU A 889 68.63 24.75 -31.19
C GLU A 889 67.72 23.86 -30.31
N ALA A 890 66.50 23.62 -30.75
CA ALA A 890 65.54 22.74 -30.05
C ALA A 890 66.04 21.30 -30.02
N ILE A 891 66.57 20.76 -31.11
CA ILE A 891 67.17 19.44 -31.20
C ILE A 891 68.34 19.30 -30.22
N LYS A 892 69.28 20.27 -30.22
CA LYS A 892 70.44 20.29 -29.34
C LYS A 892 70.03 20.41 -27.88
N ALA A 893 69.09 21.28 -27.55
CA ALA A 893 68.55 21.42 -26.17
C ALA A 893 67.86 20.13 -25.66
N ALA A 894 67.04 19.51 -26.49
CA ALA A 894 66.36 18.22 -26.15
C ALA A 894 67.41 17.11 -25.92
N LEU A 895 68.46 17.06 -26.80
CA LEU A 895 69.52 16.08 -26.69
C LEU A 895 70.34 16.29 -25.43
N ALA A 896 70.74 17.53 -25.11
CA ALA A 896 71.44 17.87 -23.88
C ALA A 896 70.64 17.48 -22.62
N SER A 897 69.34 17.79 -22.64
CA SER A 897 68.37 17.39 -21.56
C SER A 897 68.21 15.88 -21.44
N ALA A 898 68.18 15.14 -22.55
CA ALA A 898 68.09 13.66 -22.52
C ALA A 898 69.38 13.01 -21.96
N VAL A 899 70.52 13.56 -22.29
CA VAL A 899 71.81 13.12 -21.72
C VAL A 899 71.91 13.43 -20.22
N LYS A 900 71.55 14.67 -19.81
CA LYS A 900 71.53 15.10 -18.42
C LYS A 900 70.57 14.23 -17.55
N SER A 901 69.41 13.83 -18.09
CA SER A 901 68.47 12.97 -17.42
C SER A 901 68.78 11.46 -17.51
N SER A 902 69.95 11.11 -18.00
CA SER A 902 70.46 9.72 -18.15
C SER A 902 69.57 8.85 -19.10
N ARG A 903 68.83 9.45 -20.00
CA ARG A 903 67.96 8.74 -21.00
C ARG A 903 68.78 8.36 -22.24
N LEU A 904 69.81 9.17 -22.54
CA LEU A 904 70.74 8.96 -23.63
C LEU A 904 72.14 9.07 -23.15
N TRP A 905 73.00 8.33 -23.82
CA TRP A 905 74.49 8.37 -23.63
C TRP A 905 75.17 9.04 -24.83
N LEU A 906 75.89 10.06 -24.55
CA LEU A 906 76.61 10.85 -25.59
C LEU A 906 78.10 10.48 -25.54
N VAL A 907 78.66 10.16 -26.70
CA VAL A 907 80.12 9.95 -26.89
C VAL A 907 80.61 10.86 -27.99
N ASN A 908 81.69 11.60 -27.70
CA ASN A 908 82.41 12.39 -28.66
C ASN A 908 83.95 12.21 -28.45
N GLY A 909 84.59 11.47 -29.36
CA GLY A 909 85.94 11.07 -29.27
C GLY A 909 86.19 10.18 -28.02
N ILE A 910 87.06 10.66 -27.14
CA ILE A 910 87.44 9.98 -25.90
C ILE A 910 86.57 10.38 -24.68
N ILE A 911 85.63 11.25 -24.88
CA ILE A 911 84.77 11.73 -23.79
C ILE A 911 83.36 11.18 -23.92
N SER A 912 82.84 10.76 -22.78
CA SER A 912 81.52 10.14 -22.60
C SER A 912 80.74 10.87 -21.54
N VAL A 913 79.48 11.23 -21.84
CA VAL A 913 78.60 12.00 -20.96
C VAL A 913 77.28 11.28 -20.75
N LEU A 914 76.87 11.09 -19.51
CA LEU A 914 75.59 10.51 -19.10
C LEU A 914 75.20 11.03 -17.70
N GLY A 915 74.07 11.59 -17.51
CA GLY A 915 73.58 12.10 -16.22
C GLY A 915 74.23 13.43 -15.77
N GLU A 916 74.94 14.10 -16.67
CA GLU A 916 75.66 15.36 -16.42
C GLU A 916 75.34 16.38 -17.51
N ASP A 917 75.64 17.64 -17.28
CA ASP A 917 75.49 18.69 -18.31
C ASP A 917 76.50 18.44 -19.47
N VAL A 918 75.89 18.53 -20.68
CA VAL A 918 76.72 18.36 -21.89
C VAL A 918 77.62 19.58 -22.09
N PRO A 919 78.95 19.38 -22.18
CA PRO A 919 79.91 20.48 -22.35
C PRO A 919 79.66 21.28 -23.64
N SER A 920 79.91 22.57 -23.63
CA SER A 920 79.78 23.46 -24.79
C SER A 920 80.59 22.94 -26.01
N GLY A 921 79.90 22.86 -27.17
CA GLY A 921 80.53 22.41 -28.42
C GLY A 921 80.59 20.87 -28.60
N PHE A 922 80.18 20.09 -27.62
CA PHE A 922 80.11 18.61 -27.72
C PHE A 922 79.06 18.05 -28.66
N LEU A 923 77.99 18.77 -28.89
CA LEU A 923 77.02 18.44 -29.86
C LEU A 923 77.33 18.90 -31.25
N ASN A 924 78.19 18.16 -31.92
CA ASN A 924 78.73 18.42 -33.28
C ASN A 924 78.59 17.19 -34.16
N GLU A 925 79.05 17.22 -35.42
CA GLU A 925 78.97 16.14 -36.40
C GLU A 925 79.67 14.84 -35.92
N GLN A 926 80.64 14.91 -35.02
CA GLN A 926 81.33 13.72 -34.50
C GLN A 926 80.65 13.07 -33.30
N ALA A 927 79.56 13.70 -32.79
CA ALA A 927 78.83 13.20 -31.64
C ALA A 927 78.06 11.96 -32.01
N VAL A 928 78.22 10.90 -31.25
CA VAL A 928 77.41 9.65 -31.35
C VAL A 928 76.56 9.53 -30.10
N ILE A 929 75.26 9.36 -30.36
CA ILE A 929 74.25 9.22 -29.35
C ILE A 929 73.91 7.71 -29.25
N LEU A 930 73.87 7.21 -28.03
CA LEU A 930 73.76 5.78 -27.73
C LEU A 930 72.68 5.57 -26.67
N THR A 931 72.21 4.37 -26.56
CA THR A 931 71.43 3.89 -25.39
C THR A 931 72.23 3.83 -24.15
N PRO A 932 71.79 4.24 -22.97
CA PRO A 932 72.53 4.10 -21.73
C PRO A 932 72.99 2.69 -21.51
N PRO A 933 74.27 2.49 -21.15
CA PRO A 933 74.79 1.16 -20.87
C PRO A 933 74.17 0.57 -19.62
N ALA A 934 74.09 -0.74 -19.54
CA ALA A 934 73.54 -1.43 -18.38
C ALA A 934 74.35 -1.15 -17.11
N PRO A 935 73.78 -1.12 -15.94
CA PRO A 935 74.46 -1.01 -14.69
C PRO A 935 75.51 -2.10 -14.56
N ILE A 936 76.68 -1.74 -14.13
CA ILE A 936 77.81 -2.69 -13.96
C ILE A 936 77.68 -3.44 -12.64
N PRO A 937 77.60 -4.79 -12.63
CA PRO A 937 77.61 -5.57 -11.39
C PRO A 937 78.91 -5.38 -10.63
N THR A 938 78.84 -5.27 -9.32
CA THR A 938 80.01 -5.07 -8.47
C THR A 938 81.03 -6.22 -8.57
N THR A 939 80.62 -7.43 -8.91
CA THR A 939 81.47 -8.61 -9.18
C THR A 939 82.32 -8.43 -10.40
N ASP A 940 81.97 -7.60 -11.36
CA ASP A 940 82.69 -7.36 -12.57
C ASP A 940 83.86 -6.43 -12.37
N LEU A 941 83.94 -5.79 -11.21
CA LEU A 941 85.08 -4.96 -10.80
C LEU A 941 86.29 -5.75 -10.24
N LEU A 942 86.06 -7.00 -9.86
CA LEU A 942 87.06 -7.85 -9.20
C LEU A 942 88.09 -8.41 -10.17
N PRO A 943 89.34 -8.79 -9.67
CA PRO A 943 90.41 -9.33 -10.52
C PRO A 943 90.00 -10.52 -11.36
N ALA A 944 89.08 -11.38 -10.88
CA ALA A 944 88.60 -12.54 -11.60
C ALA A 944 87.82 -12.17 -12.89
N SER A 945 87.20 -11.00 -12.91
CA SER A 945 86.41 -10.53 -14.04
C SER A 945 87.13 -9.41 -14.83
N LEU A 946 88.10 -8.72 -14.21
CA LEU A 946 88.74 -7.53 -14.79
C LEU A 946 90.28 -7.52 -14.55
N GLU A 947 90.90 -8.64 -14.88
CA GLU A 947 92.31 -8.83 -14.69
C GLU A 947 93.19 -7.69 -15.17
N PRO A 948 93.04 -7.06 -16.34
CA PRO A 948 93.91 -5.99 -16.84
C PRO A 948 93.88 -4.73 -15.99
N ALA A 949 92.91 -4.56 -15.13
CA ALA A 949 92.81 -3.37 -14.27
C ALA A 949 93.58 -3.60 -12.95
N TRP A 950 94.06 -4.80 -12.63
CA TRP A 950 94.64 -5.15 -11.34
C TRP A 950 96.08 -5.48 -11.44
N LYS A 951 96.89 -4.96 -10.54
CA LYS A 951 98.31 -5.31 -10.39
C LYS A 951 98.63 -5.51 -8.92
N ASP A 952 99.22 -6.69 -8.61
CA ASP A 952 99.60 -7.06 -7.23
C ASP A 952 98.48 -6.90 -6.17
N GLY A 953 97.20 -7.06 -6.59
CA GLY A 953 96.03 -6.95 -5.71
C GLY A 953 95.52 -5.50 -5.52
N GLU A 954 96.08 -4.54 -6.17
CA GLU A 954 95.72 -3.13 -6.13
C GLU A 954 95.28 -2.62 -7.53
N THR A 955 94.38 -1.64 -7.53
CA THR A 955 93.93 -0.97 -8.74
C THR A 955 93.60 0.50 -8.46
N THR A 956 93.19 1.26 -9.46
CA THR A 956 92.62 2.60 -9.35
C THR A 956 91.32 2.70 -10.07
N GLY A 957 90.45 3.66 -9.71
CA GLY A 957 89.23 3.93 -10.42
C GLY A 957 89.48 4.21 -11.91
N HIS A 958 90.50 4.84 -12.29
CA HIS A 958 90.86 5.05 -13.71
C HIS A 958 91.26 3.76 -14.44
N LEU A 959 91.96 2.85 -13.83
CA LEU A 959 92.27 1.55 -14.44
C LEU A 959 91.11 0.70 -14.60
N ILE A 960 90.24 0.66 -13.61
CA ILE A 960 88.90 -0.02 -13.72
C ILE A 960 88.05 0.59 -14.83
N HIS A 961 87.94 1.89 -14.91
CA HIS A 961 87.14 2.56 -15.92
C HIS A 961 87.73 2.25 -17.33
N ALA A 962 89.08 2.36 -17.53
CA ALA A 962 89.72 2.03 -18.80
C ALA A 962 89.50 0.60 -19.22
N ALA A 963 89.65 -0.36 -18.28
CA ALA A 963 89.48 -1.81 -18.56
C ALA A 963 87.99 -2.16 -18.85
N LEU A 964 87.04 -1.63 -18.07
CA LEU A 964 85.61 -1.78 -18.30
C LEU A 964 85.16 -1.18 -19.62
N SER A 965 85.71 0.02 -19.96
CA SER A 965 85.45 0.64 -21.24
C SER A 965 85.98 -0.19 -22.39
N ALA A 966 87.14 -0.81 -22.29
CA ALA A 966 87.64 -1.70 -23.31
C ALA A 966 86.84 -3.03 -23.41
N SER A 967 86.42 -3.56 -22.29
CA SER A 967 85.66 -4.89 -22.28
C SER A 967 84.12 -4.81 -22.53
N LYS A 968 83.48 -3.77 -22.00
CA LYS A 968 81.98 -3.61 -22.04
C LYS A 968 81.57 -2.38 -22.85
N GLY A 969 82.41 -1.46 -23.15
CA GLY A 969 82.12 -0.24 -23.91
C GLY A 969 82.17 -0.38 -25.44
N GLU A 970 82.41 -1.63 -25.93
CA GLU A 970 82.50 -1.87 -27.39
C GLU A 970 83.40 -0.86 -28.14
N GLY A 971 84.55 -0.49 -27.52
CA GLY A 971 85.48 0.46 -28.06
C GLY A 971 85.15 1.93 -27.76
N LYS A 972 84.06 2.17 -26.99
CA LYS A 972 83.65 3.55 -26.57
C LYS A 972 83.93 3.73 -25.09
N PRO A 973 84.38 4.91 -24.64
CA PRO A 973 84.54 5.16 -23.21
C PRO A 973 83.19 5.10 -22.46
N LEU A 974 83.15 4.27 -21.44
CA LEU A 974 81.91 4.20 -20.57
C LEU A 974 81.71 5.51 -19.81
N PRO A 975 80.49 5.91 -19.51
CA PRO A 975 80.21 7.09 -18.69
C PRO A 975 80.79 6.87 -17.27
N TRP A 976 81.54 7.79 -16.79
CA TRP A 976 82.14 7.73 -15.46
C TRP A 976 81.12 7.54 -14.37
N VAL A 977 79.96 8.15 -14.45
CA VAL A 977 78.90 8.02 -13.47
C VAL A 977 78.47 6.56 -13.20
N ILE A 978 78.42 5.69 -14.25
CA ILE A 978 78.01 4.27 -14.10
C ILE A 978 79.14 3.49 -13.37
N VAL A 979 80.41 3.72 -13.79
CA VAL A 979 81.56 3.08 -13.14
C VAL A 979 81.73 3.55 -11.71
N LYS A 980 81.58 4.84 -11.46
CA LYS A 980 81.58 5.39 -10.10
C LYS A 980 80.50 4.78 -9.22
N ARG A 981 79.23 4.61 -9.73
CA ARG A 981 78.15 3.98 -8.97
C ARG A 981 78.48 2.53 -8.59
N ALA A 982 79.05 1.76 -9.54
CA ALA A 982 79.45 0.39 -9.28
C ALA A 982 80.58 0.34 -8.22
N LEU A 983 81.59 1.27 -8.29
CA LEU A 983 82.61 1.39 -7.27
C LEU A 983 82.03 1.75 -5.88
N GLU A 984 81.13 2.70 -5.82
CA GLU A 984 80.44 3.09 -4.59
C GLU A 984 79.61 1.94 -3.98
N ASP A 985 78.91 1.18 -4.81
CA ASP A 985 78.16 0.00 -4.37
C ASP A 985 79.12 -1.10 -3.87
N ALA A 986 80.26 -1.37 -4.55
CA ALA A 986 81.29 -2.32 -4.14
C ALA A 986 81.91 -1.93 -2.80
N PHE A 987 82.20 -0.67 -2.56
CA PHE A 987 82.64 -0.18 -1.26
C PHE A 987 81.57 -0.39 -0.17
N ARG A 988 80.36 -0.04 -0.43
CA ARG A 988 79.29 -0.15 0.54
C ARG A 988 79.04 -1.58 1.01
N ILE A 989 79.26 -2.57 0.15
CA ILE A 989 79.09 -3.99 0.49
C ILE A 989 80.40 -4.66 0.90
N GLY A 990 81.55 -3.90 1.01
CA GLY A 990 82.79 -4.36 1.50
C GLY A 990 83.61 -5.24 0.54
N LEU A 991 83.32 -5.16 -0.77
CA LEU A 991 84.10 -5.86 -1.80
C LEU A 991 85.33 -5.14 -2.21
N LEU A 992 85.43 -3.83 -1.98
CA LEU A 992 86.58 -2.98 -2.24
C LEU A 992 86.92 -2.15 -1.03
N GLU A 993 88.22 -2.02 -0.73
CA GLU A 993 88.78 -1.16 0.30
C GLU A 993 89.85 -0.19 -0.28
N ARG A 994 90.19 0.84 0.46
CA ARG A 994 91.35 1.69 0.08
C ARG A 994 92.66 1.02 0.47
N ALA A 995 93.58 1.06 -0.46
CA ALA A 995 94.91 0.50 -0.20
C ALA A 995 95.80 1.43 0.72
N LEU A 996 95.62 2.74 0.63
CA LEU A 996 96.33 3.72 1.49
C LEU A 996 95.35 4.91 1.79
N ASP A 997 95.37 5.36 3.03
CA ASP A 997 94.48 6.43 3.51
C ASP A 997 94.99 7.84 3.09
N SER A 998 94.96 8.11 1.82
CA SER A 998 95.46 9.36 1.25
C SER A 998 94.44 10.38 0.79
N SER A 999 93.16 10.04 0.81
CA SER A 999 92.06 10.96 0.40
C SER A 999 90.83 10.76 1.21
N PRO A 1000 90.09 11.82 1.56
CA PRO A 1000 88.79 11.64 2.30
C PRO A 1000 87.73 11.02 1.41
N TRP A 1001 86.98 10.01 1.94
CA TRP A 1001 85.82 9.47 1.37
C TRP A 1001 84.68 10.53 1.40
N PRO A 1002 83.86 10.69 0.39
CA PRO A 1002 83.64 9.89 -0.83
C PRO A 1002 84.26 10.42 -2.12
N CYS A 1003 85.25 11.25 -2.10
CA CYS A 1003 85.42 12.16 -3.15
C CYS A 1003 86.35 11.79 -4.26
N ASP A 1004 87.06 10.85 -4.35
CA ASP A 1004 87.83 10.69 -5.58
C ASP A 1004 88.05 9.22 -5.96
N LEU A 1005 86.97 8.53 -6.23
CA LEU A 1005 87.04 7.20 -6.87
C LEU A 1005 87.58 7.31 -8.31
N GLY A 1006 87.72 8.52 -8.89
CA GLY A 1006 88.27 8.77 -10.21
C GLY A 1006 89.67 9.17 -10.21
N GLY A 1007 90.24 9.36 -9.06
CA GLY A 1007 91.64 9.80 -8.97
C GLY A 1007 92.65 8.67 -8.94
N ALA A 1008 93.90 9.01 -8.66
CA ALA A 1008 95.02 8.09 -8.51
C ALA A 1008 95.02 7.35 -7.18
N GLY A 1009 93.92 7.37 -6.42
CA GLY A 1009 93.74 6.63 -5.19
C GLY A 1009 93.81 5.12 -5.39
N SER A 1010 94.56 4.38 -4.64
CA SER A 1010 94.68 2.92 -4.73
C SER A 1010 93.56 2.20 -4.03
N LEU A 1011 92.96 1.26 -4.68
CA LEU A 1011 91.91 0.42 -4.25
C LEU A 1011 92.39 -1.02 -4.12
N LYS A 1012 91.92 -1.74 -3.12
CA LYS A 1012 92.19 -3.17 -2.90
C LYS A 1012 90.92 -3.91 -2.57
N ILE A 1013 90.99 -5.23 -2.70
CA ILE A 1013 89.89 -6.11 -2.32
C ILE A 1013 89.82 -6.28 -0.82
#